data_a7b22c461173888e098cdd702448820b
#
_entry.id   a7b22c461173888e098cdd702448820b
#
_cell.length_a   1.000
_cell.length_b   1.000
_cell.length_c   1.000
_cell.angle_alpha   90.00
_cell.angle_beta   90.00
_cell.angle_gamma   90.00
#
_symmetry.space_group_name_H-M   'P 1'
#
loop_
_entity.id
_entity.type
_entity.pdbx_description
1 polymer ?
#
loop_
_entity_poly.entity_id
_entity_poly.type
_entity_poly.pdbx_seq_one_letter_code
_entity_poly.pdbx_strand_id
1 'polypeptide(L)'
;MKKKSFTTMPTFVIFSVAMLAMSFASYSYDPVLCYIEIAVSVVTAGIVVVSTLRFRNYIAATVRSTAEKINGFNPEFLDKYKIPVTVLGAEGEIIWSNTRFRKQFCNGKNPEGDMISPYIGNKKITDVADHETFETACNGNEFVGLVISTNEGYVCYFVENTYYKQIMREYNATRPCVAIITFDNSDDFSNESDEIYSEVSLNVQSFLQRWANEYNALFKIIGNNRYMIIFKETDVDKLVEQKFPILQEIHGIKAGQHTATVSIGLCRGINSLKDSETNARKALDMALGRGGDQVAIISNNIYEFFGGTSATSEKVSKVRMRVIANAIKRTINDCDKVFVMGHRFSDLDCIGAAIGMQSVMEKSFNLYSKIVVDKTKTMAEKLIDYAEKNIGKDIFITPDEAMKQVTPKTLLIIVDTHLRNSLESPQLYDECKKVIVIDHHRRAVNYIDNALVFCHEPFASSACEMCSEIISCIDDKAIGYAQADALLAGIMLDTKNFVLKTGVRTFEAAAYLRRRGATTINVKQMFSDSIETYREKVSIVCDAKIYRNCAISIAKGADGDVRLASAQAADELLTLENVKASFVIYESGGKICISARSFGAVNVQIIMEKLGGGGHQTMSATQLSDINKEQALKMLIEVIDTNLEDASCK
;
A
#
# COMPACT_ATOMS: atom_id res chain seq x y z
N MET A 1 -26.99 -12.06 47.18
CA MET A 1 -28.15 -12.71 47.82
C MET A 1 -29.45 -12.41 47.05
N LYS A 2 -30.07 -13.46 46.51
CA LYS A 2 -31.44 -13.60 46.02
C LYS A 2 -31.92 -12.92 44.73
N LYS A 3 -31.63 -13.58 43.62
CA LYS A 3 -32.28 -13.51 42.30
C LYS A 3 -33.77 -13.93 42.26
N LYS A 4 -34.49 -13.99 43.37
CA LYS A 4 -35.80 -14.66 43.43
C LYS A 4 -37.05 -13.76 43.58
N SER A 5 -36.94 -12.44 43.70
CA SER A 5 -38.12 -11.62 44.01
C SER A 5 -38.75 -10.90 42.81
N PHE A 6 -38.07 -10.70 41.71
CA PHE A 6 -38.60 -10.00 40.53
C PHE A 6 -39.46 -10.87 39.60
N THR A 7 -39.25 -12.19 39.61
CA THR A 7 -40.00 -13.15 38.75
C THR A 7 -41.38 -13.52 39.30
N THR A 8 -41.70 -13.15 40.54
CA THR A 8 -42.96 -13.56 41.19
C THR A 8 -44.12 -12.56 41.01
N MET A 9 -43.88 -11.28 40.67
CA MET A 9 -44.91 -10.27 40.49
C MET A 9 -45.88 -10.54 39.33
N PRO A 10 -45.42 -10.82 38.11
CA PRO A 10 -46.33 -11.17 37.01
C PRO A 10 -47.18 -12.40 37.32
N THR A 11 -46.59 -13.38 38.04
CA THR A 11 -47.29 -14.61 38.43
C THR A 11 -48.41 -14.38 39.41
N PHE A 12 -48.28 -13.46 40.39
CA PHE A 12 -49.36 -13.11 41.33
C PHE A 12 -50.51 -12.36 40.63
N VAL A 13 -50.23 -11.47 39.68
CA VAL A 13 -51.24 -10.80 38.88
C VAL A 13 -52.00 -11.79 38.00
N ILE A 14 -51.30 -12.69 37.34
CA ILE A 14 -51.88 -13.77 36.51
C ILE A 14 -52.75 -14.68 37.40
N PHE A 15 -52.28 -15.02 38.59
CA PHE A 15 -53.00 -15.88 39.54
C PHE A 15 -54.30 -15.19 40.06
N SER A 16 -54.25 -13.89 40.35
CA SER A 16 -55.41 -13.13 40.75
C SER A 16 -56.46 -13.01 39.63
N VAL A 17 -56.03 -12.83 38.39
CA VAL A 17 -56.93 -12.80 37.23
C VAL A 17 -57.53 -14.18 36.98
N ALA A 18 -56.74 -15.25 37.12
CA ALA A 18 -57.22 -16.63 36.97
C ALA A 18 -58.24 -17.01 38.05
N MET A 19 -58.04 -16.58 39.33
CA MET A 19 -59.01 -16.78 40.43
C MET A 19 -60.30 -16.08 40.14
N LEU A 20 -60.27 -14.81 39.65
CA LEU A 20 -61.47 -14.08 39.26
C LEU A 20 -62.25 -14.78 38.13
N ALA A 21 -61.55 -15.30 37.12
CA ALA A 21 -62.16 -16.04 36.01
C ALA A 21 -62.77 -17.37 36.48
N MET A 22 -62.16 -18.05 37.45
CA MET A 22 -62.66 -19.28 38.03
C MET A 22 -63.94 -18.98 38.89
N SER A 23 -63.96 -17.88 39.63
CA SER A 23 -65.11 -17.47 40.41
C SER A 23 -66.39 -17.22 39.57
N PHE A 24 -66.19 -16.70 38.33
CA PHE A 24 -67.28 -16.58 37.36
C PHE A 24 -67.79 -17.92 36.85
N ALA A 25 -66.94 -18.92 36.71
CA ALA A 25 -67.36 -20.27 36.31
C ALA A 25 -68.12 -20.99 37.42
N SER A 26 -67.84 -20.74 38.70
CA SER A 26 -68.51 -21.32 39.88
C SER A 26 -69.92 -20.84 40.02
N TYR A 27 -70.32 -19.70 39.46
CA TYR A 27 -71.65 -19.11 39.55
C TYR A 27 -72.74 -20.05 39.03
N SER A 28 -72.44 -20.87 38.04
CA SER A 28 -73.40 -21.83 37.45
C SER A 28 -73.67 -23.05 38.31
N TYR A 29 -72.87 -23.28 39.38
CA TYR A 29 -73.00 -24.43 40.29
C TYR A 29 -73.50 -24.05 41.67
N ASP A 30 -72.99 -22.98 42.27
CA ASP A 30 -73.38 -22.48 43.55
C ASP A 30 -73.14 -20.97 43.67
N PRO A 31 -74.20 -20.09 43.71
CA PRO A 31 -74.04 -18.67 43.75
C PRO A 31 -73.40 -18.17 45.08
N VAL A 32 -73.57 -18.86 46.21
CA VAL A 32 -72.95 -18.49 47.46
C VAL A 32 -71.45 -18.69 47.46
N LEU A 33 -70.99 -19.80 46.86
CA LEU A 33 -69.57 -20.10 46.67
C LEU A 33 -68.88 -19.06 45.77
N CYS A 34 -69.57 -18.63 44.69
CA CYS A 34 -69.10 -17.56 43.81
C CYS A 34 -68.83 -16.25 44.54
N TYR A 35 -69.75 -15.80 45.39
CA TYR A 35 -69.60 -14.57 46.19
C TYR A 35 -68.42 -14.67 47.17
N ILE A 36 -68.21 -15.82 47.79
CA ILE A 36 -67.05 -16.06 48.68
C ILE A 36 -65.78 -15.99 47.91
N GLU A 37 -65.67 -16.65 46.74
CA GLU A 37 -64.47 -16.65 45.88
C GLU A 37 -64.15 -15.27 45.34
N ILE A 38 -65.17 -14.46 44.95
CA ILE A 38 -64.97 -13.06 44.54
C ILE A 38 -64.45 -12.24 45.72
N ALA A 39 -65.01 -12.38 46.90
CA ALA A 39 -64.58 -11.66 48.11
C ALA A 39 -63.09 -11.99 48.44
N VAL A 40 -62.72 -13.26 48.38
CA VAL A 40 -61.34 -13.70 48.61
C VAL A 40 -60.38 -13.18 47.49
N SER A 41 -60.82 -13.15 46.23
CA SER A 41 -60.04 -12.62 45.11
C SER A 41 -59.79 -11.11 45.23
N VAL A 42 -60.80 -10.33 45.67
CA VAL A 42 -60.65 -8.89 45.90
C VAL A 42 -59.71 -8.61 47.07
N VAL A 43 -59.83 -9.36 48.17
CA VAL A 43 -58.94 -9.22 49.33
C VAL A 43 -57.51 -9.57 48.97
N THR A 44 -57.26 -10.66 48.19
CA THR A 44 -55.93 -11.03 47.73
C THR A 44 -55.37 -10.00 46.78
N ALA A 45 -56.15 -9.46 45.85
CA ALA A 45 -55.71 -8.37 44.95
C ALA A 45 -55.31 -7.10 45.72
N GLY A 46 -56.10 -6.76 46.77
CA GLY A 46 -55.81 -5.65 47.69
C GLY A 46 -54.50 -5.84 48.44
N ILE A 47 -54.24 -7.04 48.95
CA ILE A 47 -52.97 -7.38 49.62
C ILE A 47 -51.82 -7.29 48.68
N VAL A 48 -51.96 -7.74 47.43
CA VAL A 48 -50.91 -7.65 46.37
C VAL A 48 -50.61 -6.18 46.06
N VAL A 49 -51.62 -5.34 45.88
CA VAL A 49 -51.40 -3.91 45.60
C VAL A 49 -50.73 -3.22 46.80
N VAL A 50 -51.17 -3.45 48.04
CA VAL A 50 -50.54 -2.85 49.24
C VAL A 50 -49.07 -3.36 49.39
N SER A 51 -48.84 -4.64 49.17
CA SER A 51 -47.53 -5.23 49.26
C SER A 51 -46.58 -4.64 48.17
N THR A 52 -47.09 -4.44 46.96
CA THR A 52 -46.39 -3.80 45.86
C THR A 52 -46.02 -2.35 46.16
N LEU A 53 -46.97 -1.57 46.71
CA LEU A 53 -46.70 -0.19 47.10
C LEU A 53 -45.72 -0.11 48.29
N ARG A 54 -45.84 -0.99 49.28
CA ARG A 54 -44.88 -1.07 50.38
C ARG A 54 -43.49 -1.48 49.90
N PHE A 55 -43.38 -2.43 48.97
CA PHE A 55 -42.12 -2.88 48.39
C PHE A 55 -41.48 -1.76 47.56
N ARG A 56 -42.25 -1.03 46.74
CA ARG A 56 -41.74 0.16 46.02
C ARG A 56 -41.22 1.23 46.98
N ASN A 57 -41.96 1.52 48.04
CA ASN A 57 -41.54 2.51 49.06
C ASN A 57 -40.30 2.02 49.84
N TYR A 58 -40.22 0.72 50.13
CA TYR A 58 -39.04 0.10 50.77
C TYR A 58 -37.80 0.16 49.86
N ILE A 59 -37.94 -0.18 48.58
CA ILE A 59 -36.84 -0.04 47.61
C ILE A 59 -36.43 1.43 47.50
N ALA A 60 -37.36 2.35 47.33
CA ALA A 60 -37.06 3.79 47.24
C ALA A 60 -36.34 4.31 48.51
N ALA A 61 -36.76 3.86 49.71
CA ALA A 61 -36.11 4.21 50.96
C ALA A 61 -34.71 3.56 51.11
N THR A 62 -34.57 2.29 50.68
CA THR A 62 -33.28 1.57 50.72
C THR A 62 -32.30 2.17 49.71
N VAL A 63 -32.76 2.49 48.50
CA VAL A 63 -31.99 3.19 47.46
C VAL A 63 -31.54 4.57 47.97
N ARG A 64 -32.45 5.30 48.65
CA ARG A 64 -32.10 6.61 49.21
C ARG A 64 -31.08 6.50 50.35
N SER A 65 -31.20 5.50 51.22
CA SER A 65 -30.23 5.24 52.30
C SER A 65 -28.89 4.69 51.79
N THR A 66 -28.91 3.94 50.70
CA THR A 66 -27.67 3.44 50.06
C THR A 66 -26.98 4.58 49.29
N ALA A 67 -27.72 5.45 48.64
CA ALA A 67 -27.20 6.66 48.00
C ALA A 67 -26.57 7.65 49.02
N GLU A 68 -27.15 7.75 50.23
CA GLU A 68 -26.59 8.56 51.33
C GLU A 68 -25.30 7.96 51.94
N LYS A 69 -25.11 6.64 51.83
CA LYS A 69 -23.90 5.92 52.29
C LYS A 69 -22.74 5.95 51.33
N ILE A 70 -22.95 6.26 50.06
CA ILE A 70 -21.86 6.52 49.09
C ILE A 70 -21.22 7.85 49.52
N ASN A 71 -20.01 7.80 50.05
CA ASN A 71 -19.23 8.90 50.62
C ASN A 71 -19.45 10.24 49.92
N GLY A 72 -20.26 11.12 50.53
CA GLY A 72 -20.50 12.48 50.04
C GLY A 72 -21.56 12.63 48.94
N PHE A 73 -22.34 11.59 48.62
CA PHE A 73 -23.46 11.68 47.67
C PHE A 73 -24.59 12.53 48.23
N ASN A 74 -24.74 13.74 47.72
CA ASN A 74 -25.85 14.62 47.99
C ASN A 74 -26.75 14.71 46.75
N PRO A 75 -27.92 14.03 46.70
CA PRO A 75 -28.81 14.04 45.55
C PRO A 75 -29.27 15.45 45.14
N GLU A 76 -29.51 16.34 46.12
CA GLU A 76 -29.92 17.72 45.85
C GLU A 76 -28.79 18.54 45.20
N PHE A 77 -27.55 18.22 45.52
CA PHE A 77 -26.38 18.84 44.91
C PHE A 77 -26.18 18.35 43.48
N LEU A 78 -26.26 17.04 43.25
CA LEU A 78 -26.11 16.45 41.89
C LEU A 78 -27.27 16.82 40.95
N ASP A 79 -28.47 17.07 41.47
CA ASP A 79 -29.59 17.55 40.64
C ASP A 79 -29.39 18.99 40.13
N LYS A 80 -28.55 19.79 40.81
CA LYS A 80 -28.15 21.14 40.38
C LYS A 80 -27.07 21.13 39.29
N TYR A 81 -26.39 20.00 39.05
CA TYR A 81 -25.40 19.92 37.97
C TYR A 81 -26.07 20.16 36.62
N LYS A 82 -25.37 20.93 35.78
CA LYS A 82 -25.82 21.23 34.42
C LYS A 82 -25.57 20.10 33.43
N ILE A 83 -24.89 19.03 33.83
CA ILE A 83 -24.62 17.82 33.03
C ILE A 83 -25.50 16.65 33.48
N PRO A 84 -25.89 15.74 32.59
CA PRO A 84 -26.60 14.51 32.96
C PRO A 84 -25.73 13.62 33.86
N VAL A 85 -26.32 13.12 34.95
CA VAL A 85 -25.65 12.23 35.91
C VAL A 85 -26.59 11.10 36.28
N THR A 86 -26.05 9.88 36.36
CA THR A 86 -26.73 8.70 36.87
C THR A 86 -25.88 7.98 37.89
N VAL A 87 -26.52 7.38 38.86
CA VAL A 87 -25.94 6.44 39.82
C VAL A 87 -26.49 5.07 39.53
N LEU A 88 -25.61 4.10 39.40
CA LEU A 88 -25.92 2.74 39.00
C LEU A 88 -25.53 1.76 40.09
N GLY A 89 -26.25 0.67 40.20
CA GLY A 89 -25.87 -0.49 40.99
C GLY A 89 -24.80 -1.33 40.30
N ALA A 90 -24.36 -2.37 40.97
CA ALA A 90 -23.28 -3.24 40.51
C ALA A 90 -23.59 -3.97 39.19
N GLU A 91 -24.84 -4.24 38.90
CA GLU A 91 -25.31 -4.92 37.68
C GLU A 91 -25.65 -3.92 36.55
N GLY A 92 -25.57 -2.59 36.82
CA GLY A 92 -25.88 -1.52 35.86
C GLY A 92 -27.32 -1.06 35.85
N GLU A 93 -28.09 -1.38 36.88
CA GLU A 93 -29.43 -0.81 37.12
C GLU A 93 -29.31 0.65 37.56
N ILE A 94 -30.17 1.53 37.04
CA ILE A 94 -30.21 2.95 37.39
C ILE A 94 -30.86 3.10 38.77
N ILE A 95 -30.07 3.44 39.78
CA ILE A 95 -30.54 3.70 41.14
C ILE A 95 -31.11 5.11 41.26
N TRP A 96 -30.43 6.06 40.63
CA TRP A 96 -30.80 7.47 40.65
C TRP A 96 -30.35 8.20 39.40
N SER A 97 -31.07 9.23 39.00
CA SER A 97 -30.73 10.09 37.87
C SER A 97 -31.13 11.54 38.15
N ASN A 98 -30.32 12.48 37.67
CA ASN A 98 -30.67 13.89 37.80
C ASN A 98 -31.70 14.35 36.75
N THR A 99 -32.29 15.52 36.96
CA THR A 99 -33.28 16.11 36.06
C THR A 99 -32.75 16.29 34.64
N ARG A 100 -31.43 16.53 34.46
CA ARG A 100 -30.79 16.67 33.13
C ARG A 100 -30.76 15.34 32.38
N PHE A 101 -30.38 14.26 33.04
CA PHE A 101 -30.37 12.93 32.42
C PHE A 101 -31.79 12.53 32.00
N ARG A 102 -32.77 12.70 32.86
CA ARG A 102 -34.18 12.41 32.55
C ARG A 102 -34.68 13.18 31.33
N LYS A 103 -34.35 14.49 31.22
CA LYS A 103 -34.75 15.31 30.07
C LYS A 103 -34.06 14.91 28.77
N GLN A 104 -32.75 14.68 28.78
CA GLN A 104 -31.95 14.46 27.55
C GLN A 104 -32.02 13.02 27.07
N PHE A 105 -32.03 12.05 27.99
CA PHE A 105 -31.98 10.63 27.63
C PHE A 105 -33.33 9.90 27.72
N CYS A 106 -34.22 10.33 28.61
CA CYS A 106 -35.45 9.60 28.94
C CYS A 106 -36.73 10.38 28.58
N ASN A 107 -36.66 11.48 27.82
CA ASN A 107 -37.80 12.33 27.46
C ASN A 107 -38.63 12.75 28.68
N GLY A 108 -37.97 13.02 29.81
CA GLY A 108 -38.59 13.44 31.08
C GLY A 108 -39.16 12.32 31.95
N LYS A 109 -39.12 11.05 31.50
CA LYS A 109 -39.54 9.89 32.30
C LYS A 109 -38.49 9.54 33.35
N ASN A 110 -38.96 8.96 34.47
CA ASN A 110 -38.05 8.46 35.51
C ASN A 110 -37.52 7.08 35.13
N PRO A 111 -36.17 6.90 34.92
CA PRO A 111 -35.56 5.64 34.51
C PRO A 111 -35.12 4.79 35.71
N GLU A 112 -35.44 5.15 36.94
CA GLU A 112 -35.03 4.40 38.13
C GLU A 112 -35.56 2.96 38.08
N GLY A 113 -34.67 1.98 38.23
CA GLY A 113 -34.95 0.55 38.08
C GLY A 113 -34.73 0.00 36.67
N ASP A 114 -34.50 0.84 35.66
CA ASP A 114 -34.12 0.41 34.30
C ASP A 114 -32.62 0.12 34.21
N MET A 115 -32.21 -0.66 33.20
CA MET A 115 -30.81 -0.90 32.93
C MET A 115 -30.21 0.26 32.13
N ILE A 116 -28.94 0.60 32.43
CA ILE A 116 -28.21 1.67 31.72
C ILE A 116 -27.84 1.31 30.28
N SER A 117 -27.78 0.02 29.95
CA SER A 117 -27.27 -0.48 28.66
C SER A 117 -27.85 0.21 27.42
N PRO A 118 -29.13 0.57 27.30
CA PRO A 118 -29.67 1.29 26.15
C PRO A 118 -29.06 2.69 25.96
N TYR A 119 -28.57 3.30 27.03
CA TYR A 119 -28.01 4.65 27.03
C TYR A 119 -26.48 4.67 26.83
N ILE A 120 -25.83 3.50 26.85
CA ILE A 120 -24.38 3.35 26.66
C ILE A 120 -24.03 2.49 25.43
N GLY A 121 -24.93 2.48 24.44
CA GLY A 121 -24.71 1.73 23.17
C GLY A 121 -24.88 0.22 23.30
N ASN A 122 -25.81 -0.23 24.17
CA ASN A 122 -26.11 -1.65 24.45
C ASN A 122 -24.92 -2.46 25.01
N LYS A 123 -23.94 -1.78 25.59
CA LYS A 123 -22.78 -2.41 26.26
C LYS A 123 -23.12 -2.75 27.72
N LYS A 124 -22.35 -3.64 28.34
CA LYS A 124 -22.41 -3.84 29.79
C LYS A 124 -21.60 -2.76 30.49
N ILE A 125 -22.09 -2.32 31.67
CA ILE A 125 -21.41 -1.28 32.44
C ILE A 125 -20.00 -1.73 32.89
N THR A 126 -19.81 -3.00 33.18
CA THR A 126 -18.52 -3.59 33.54
C THR A 126 -17.49 -3.38 32.45
N ASP A 127 -17.87 -3.66 31.21
CA ASP A 127 -16.97 -3.53 30.04
C ASP A 127 -16.61 -2.07 29.75
N VAL A 128 -17.51 -1.13 30.11
CA VAL A 128 -17.30 0.31 29.90
C VAL A 128 -16.49 0.91 31.06
N ALA A 129 -16.69 0.43 32.28
CA ALA A 129 -16.01 0.92 33.48
C ALA A 129 -14.48 0.68 33.42
N ASP A 130 -14.04 -0.39 32.75
CA ASP A 130 -12.61 -0.69 32.56
C ASP A 130 -11.89 0.35 31.68
N HIS A 131 -12.63 1.12 30.88
CA HIS A 131 -12.08 2.14 29.96
C HIS A 131 -12.26 3.58 30.48
N GLU A 132 -12.85 3.79 31.66
CA GLU A 132 -13.14 5.09 32.29
C GLU A 132 -14.03 6.04 31.46
N THR A 133 -14.03 5.92 30.13
CA THR A 133 -14.81 6.76 29.21
C THR A 133 -15.49 5.93 28.11
N PHE A 134 -16.64 6.41 27.63
CA PHE A 134 -17.34 5.82 26.49
C PHE A 134 -18.06 6.88 25.67
N GLU A 135 -18.32 6.58 24.41
CA GLU A 135 -19.12 7.44 23.54
C GLU A 135 -20.55 6.89 23.41
N THR A 136 -21.52 7.78 23.41
CA THR A 136 -22.92 7.44 23.16
C THR A 136 -23.63 8.57 22.44
N ALA A 137 -24.76 8.27 21.80
CA ALA A 137 -25.62 9.25 21.14
C ALA A 137 -27.06 9.05 21.60
N CYS A 138 -27.74 10.15 21.84
CA CYS A 138 -29.15 10.15 22.22
C CYS A 138 -29.88 11.38 21.69
N ASN A 139 -31.07 11.20 21.10
CA ASN A 139 -31.92 12.27 20.57
C ASN A 139 -31.18 13.23 19.60
N GLY A 140 -30.26 12.70 18.78
CA GLY A 140 -29.48 13.51 17.82
C GLY A 140 -28.27 14.23 18.42
N ASN A 141 -28.05 14.15 19.73
CA ASN A 141 -26.89 14.69 20.42
C ASN A 141 -25.87 13.59 20.72
N GLU A 142 -24.59 13.91 20.67
CA GLU A 142 -23.49 13.02 21.00
C GLU A 142 -22.91 13.37 22.36
N PHE A 143 -22.58 12.34 23.14
CA PHE A 143 -22.09 12.47 24.51
C PHE A 143 -20.83 11.63 24.71
N VAL A 144 -19.93 12.13 25.56
CA VAL A 144 -18.88 11.33 26.18
C VAL A 144 -19.34 11.02 27.59
N GLY A 145 -19.47 9.74 27.88
CA GLY A 145 -19.73 9.26 29.23
C GLY A 145 -18.44 9.03 29.99
N LEU A 146 -18.41 9.44 31.26
CA LEU A 146 -17.33 9.18 32.21
C LEU A 146 -17.91 8.24 33.27
N VAL A 147 -17.20 7.15 33.57
CA VAL A 147 -17.62 6.18 34.57
C VAL A 147 -16.65 6.22 35.74
N ILE A 148 -17.21 6.38 36.94
CA ILE A 148 -16.46 6.31 38.19
C ILE A 148 -16.94 5.08 38.94
N SER A 149 -16.06 4.11 39.16
CA SER A 149 -16.36 2.94 39.97
C SER A 149 -16.37 3.31 41.46
N THR A 150 -17.35 2.80 42.19
CA THR A 150 -17.49 2.94 43.64
C THR A 150 -17.57 1.56 44.29
N ASN A 151 -17.46 1.47 45.61
CA ASN A 151 -17.51 0.19 46.31
C ASN A 151 -18.87 -0.56 46.13
N GLU A 152 -19.94 0.13 45.76
CA GLU A 152 -21.30 -0.43 45.68
C GLU A 152 -21.92 -0.31 44.26
N GLY A 153 -21.21 0.28 43.29
CA GLY A 153 -21.73 0.48 41.94
C GLY A 153 -20.92 1.51 41.14
N TYR A 154 -21.63 2.27 40.29
CA TYR A 154 -20.97 3.22 39.37
C TYR A 154 -21.68 4.57 39.39
N VAL A 155 -20.91 5.64 39.13
CA VAL A 155 -21.46 6.98 38.84
C VAL A 155 -21.09 7.34 37.42
N CYS A 156 -22.09 7.64 36.59
CA CYS A 156 -21.86 8.02 35.19
C CYS A 156 -22.19 9.50 34.97
N TYR A 157 -21.29 10.22 34.39
CA TYR A 157 -21.45 11.58 33.92
C TYR A 157 -21.49 11.59 32.40
N PHE A 158 -22.36 12.40 31.78
CA PHE A 158 -22.47 12.52 30.34
C PHE A 158 -22.19 13.96 29.93
N VAL A 159 -21.12 14.16 29.21
CA VAL A 159 -20.72 15.46 28.69
C VAL A 159 -21.13 15.54 27.23
N GLU A 160 -21.98 16.50 26.90
CA GLU A 160 -22.39 16.72 25.52
C GLU A 160 -21.19 17.26 24.69
N ASN A 161 -20.85 16.56 23.61
CA ASN A 161 -19.78 16.92 22.73
C ASN A 161 -20.22 17.06 21.26
N THR A 162 -21.50 17.16 21.01
CA THR A 162 -22.11 17.28 19.68
C THR A 162 -21.44 18.38 18.85
N TYR A 163 -21.33 19.58 19.42
CA TYR A 163 -20.73 20.73 18.76
C TYR A 163 -19.25 20.51 18.45
N TYR A 164 -18.50 19.96 19.40
CA TYR A 164 -17.08 19.66 19.19
C TYR A 164 -16.88 18.62 18.08
N LYS A 165 -17.64 17.54 18.09
CA LYS A 165 -17.58 16.52 17.05
C LYS A 165 -18.01 17.06 15.68
N GLN A 166 -19.03 17.92 15.66
CA GLN A 166 -19.44 18.57 14.41
C GLN A 166 -18.32 19.44 13.85
N ILE A 167 -17.69 20.30 14.68
CA ILE A 167 -16.55 21.11 14.26
C ILE A 167 -15.39 20.23 13.80
N MET A 168 -15.09 19.14 14.52
CA MET A 168 -14.01 18.23 14.13
C MET A 168 -14.29 17.54 12.79
N ARG A 169 -15.56 17.15 12.55
CA ARG A 169 -15.97 16.60 11.24
C ARG A 169 -15.82 17.65 10.15
N GLU A 170 -16.30 18.88 10.37
CA GLU A 170 -16.18 19.97 9.42
C GLU A 170 -14.72 20.34 9.16
N TYR A 171 -13.91 20.45 10.21
CA TYR A 171 -12.46 20.67 10.10
C TYR A 171 -11.77 19.59 9.28
N ASN A 172 -12.04 18.31 9.56
CA ASN A 172 -11.45 17.22 8.82
C ASN A 172 -11.94 17.19 7.35
N ALA A 173 -13.21 17.49 7.11
CA ALA A 173 -13.80 17.52 5.77
C ALA A 173 -13.26 18.67 4.90
N THR A 174 -12.96 19.81 5.52
CA THR A 174 -12.51 21.03 4.80
C THR A 174 -11.00 21.23 4.85
N ARG A 175 -10.26 20.34 5.50
CA ARG A 175 -8.80 20.42 5.61
C ARG A 175 -8.16 20.47 4.22
N PRO A 176 -7.20 21.39 3.97
CA PRO A 176 -6.61 21.55 2.65
C PRO A 176 -5.66 20.39 2.33
N CYS A 177 -5.79 19.85 1.11
CA CYS A 177 -4.91 18.87 0.50
C CYS A 177 -4.18 19.51 -0.67
N VAL A 178 -2.84 19.46 -0.66
CA VAL A 178 -2.01 20.09 -1.69
C VAL A 178 -1.66 19.06 -2.76
N ALA A 179 -1.94 19.37 -4.01
CA ALA A 179 -1.51 18.63 -5.19
C ALA A 179 -0.48 19.45 -5.98
N ILE A 180 0.65 18.86 -6.31
CA ILE A 180 1.64 19.41 -7.25
C ILE A 180 1.60 18.55 -8.50
N ILE A 181 1.48 19.19 -9.64
CA ILE A 181 1.26 18.54 -10.93
C ILE A 181 2.37 18.97 -11.90
N THR A 182 2.84 18.03 -12.69
CA THR A 182 3.78 18.32 -13.79
C THR A 182 3.23 17.77 -15.10
N PHE A 183 3.45 18.50 -16.18
CA PHE A 183 3.27 18.02 -17.55
C PHE A 183 4.53 17.22 -17.92
N ASP A 184 4.42 15.88 -17.99
CA ASP A 184 5.58 14.98 -18.00
C ASP A 184 6.39 15.04 -19.28
N ASN A 185 5.72 14.96 -20.41
CA ASN A 185 6.34 14.81 -21.73
C ASN A 185 6.29 16.07 -22.58
N SER A 186 6.37 17.22 -21.94
CA SER A 186 6.39 18.53 -22.62
C SER A 186 7.51 18.68 -23.64
N ASP A 187 8.66 18.01 -23.39
CA ASP A 187 9.83 18.07 -24.26
C ASP A 187 9.59 17.37 -25.60
N ASP A 188 8.73 16.35 -25.65
CA ASP A 188 8.37 15.63 -26.87
C ASP A 188 7.70 16.57 -27.88
N PHE A 189 6.81 17.42 -27.37
CA PHE A 189 6.10 18.42 -28.17
C PHE A 189 7.01 19.59 -28.58
N SER A 190 7.93 20.02 -27.70
CA SER A 190 8.86 21.10 -28.03
C SER A 190 9.89 20.67 -29.11
N ASN A 191 10.17 19.38 -29.21
CA ASN A 191 11.02 18.86 -30.29
C ASN A 191 10.33 18.82 -31.65
N GLU A 192 8.98 18.82 -31.71
CA GLU A 192 8.24 18.91 -32.97
C GLU A 192 8.16 20.35 -33.47
N SER A 193 7.60 21.27 -32.69
CA SER A 193 7.61 22.73 -32.97
C SER A 193 7.19 23.53 -31.72
N ASP A 194 7.66 24.79 -31.63
CA ASP A 194 7.25 25.72 -30.54
C ASP A 194 5.75 26.03 -30.57
N GLU A 195 5.11 26.00 -31.73
CA GLU A 195 3.68 26.23 -31.90
C GLU A 195 2.87 25.07 -31.31
N ILE A 196 3.20 23.84 -31.65
CA ILE A 196 2.57 22.62 -31.13
C ILE A 196 2.73 22.56 -29.62
N TYR A 197 3.94 22.79 -29.11
CA TYR A 197 4.21 22.83 -27.67
C TYR A 197 3.31 23.86 -26.96
N SER A 198 3.20 25.08 -27.51
CA SER A 198 2.41 26.13 -26.91
C SER A 198 0.92 25.78 -26.88
N GLU A 199 0.39 25.21 -27.94
CA GLU A 199 -1.00 24.78 -28.04
C GLU A 199 -1.30 23.66 -27.05
N VAL A 200 -0.48 22.58 -27.00
CA VAL A 200 -0.66 21.46 -26.10
C VAL A 200 -0.53 21.89 -24.64
N SER A 201 0.45 22.74 -24.31
CA SER A 201 0.66 23.25 -22.95
C SER A 201 -0.53 24.08 -22.46
N LEU A 202 -1.10 24.93 -23.32
CA LEU A 202 -2.32 25.70 -23.02
C LEU A 202 -3.54 24.78 -22.84
N ASN A 203 -3.67 23.74 -23.64
CA ASN A 203 -4.74 22.76 -23.50
C ASN A 203 -4.63 22.02 -22.17
N VAL A 204 -3.45 21.50 -21.82
CA VAL A 204 -3.21 20.84 -20.50
C VAL A 204 -3.55 21.78 -19.35
N GLN A 205 -3.07 23.03 -19.40
CA GLN A 205 -3.40 24.03 -18.39
C GLN A 205 -4.90 24.27 -18.27
N SER A 206 -5.59 24.40 -19.39
CA SER A 206 -7.04 24.63 -19.47
C SER A 206 -7.84 23.49 -18.87
N PHE A 207 -7.43 22.23 -19.13
CA PHE A 207 -8.03 21.03 -18.53
C PHE A 207 -7.83 21.00 -17.00
N LEU A 208 -6.61 21.25 -16.53
CA LEU A 208 -6.31 21.28 -15.10
C LEU A 208 -7.06 22.41 -14.37
N GLN A 209 -7.20 23.58 -15.00
CA GLN A 209 -7.96 24.69 -14.44
C GLN A 209 -9.45 24.38 -14.37
N ARG A 210 -10.03 23.77 -15.41
CA ARG A 210 -11.43 23.33 -15.42
C ARG A 210 -11.67 22.29 -14.33
N TRP A 211 -10.80 21.28 -14.23
CA TRP A 211 -10.85 20.25 -13.19
C TRP A 211 -10.79 20.87 -11.78
N ALA A 212 -9.90 21.81 -11.52
CA ALA A 212 -9.85 22.53 -10.25
C ALA A 212 -11.16 23.28 -9.94
N ASN A 213 -11.75 23.93 -10.96
CA ASN A 213 -13.01 24.67 -10.82
C ASN A 213 -14.20 23.75 -10.49
N GLU A 214 -14.27 22.54 -11.03
CA GLU A 214 -15.31 21.54 -10.72
C GLU A 214 -15.37 21.20 -9.23
N TYR A 215 -14.21 21.19 -8.55
CA TYR A 215 -14.09 20.95 -7.10
C TYR A 215 -14.01 22.25 -6.29
N ASN A 216 -14.22 23.40 -6.90
CA ASN A 216 -14.05 24.71 -6.25
C ASN A 216 -12.69 24.84 -5.54
N ALA A 217 -11.64 24.28 -6.15
CA ALA A 217 -10.28 24.21 -5.66
C ALA A 217 -9.44 25.39 -6.15
N LEU A 218 -8.41 25.78 -5.38
CA LEU A 218 -7.47 26.80 -5.78
C LEU A 218 -6.50 26.26 -6.83
N PHE A 219 -6.44 26.87 -8.02
CA PHE A 219 -5.47 26.55 -9.06
C PHE A 219 -4.39 27.64 -9.15
N LYS A 220 -3.11 27.25 -9.25
CA LYS A 220 -1.99 28.16 -9.44
C LYS A 220 -0.90 27.55 -10.31
N ILE A 221 -0.36 28.34 -11.24
CA ILE A 221 0.84 28.01 -12.00
C ILE A 221 2.05 28.36 -11.12
N ILE A 222 2.94 27.41 -10.87
CA ILE A 222 4.11 27.57 -10.00
C ILE A 222 5.46 27.50 -10.75
N GLY A 223 5.43 27.28 -12.06
CA GLY A 223 6.61 27.25 -12.92
C GLY A 223 6.25 26.77 -14.32
N ASN A 224 7.25 26.62 -15.18
CA ASN A 224 7.06 26.06 -16.52
C ASN A 224 6.57 24.60 -16.38
N ASN A 225 5.41 24.31 -16.96
CA ASN A 225 4.78 22.98 -16.94
C ASN A 225 4.51 22.42 -15.52
N ARG A 226 4.45 23.29 -14.50
CA ARG A 226 4.17 22.90 -13.12
C ARG A 226 3.02 23.69 -12.54
N TYR A 227 2.10 22.98 -11.92
CA TYR A 227 0.86 23.51 -11.39
C TYR A 227 0.67 23.06 -9.95
N MET A 228 -0.05 23.86 -9.17
CA MET A 228 -0.47 23.53 -7.82
C MET A 228 -1.97 23.66 -7.72
N ILE A 229 -2.62 22.66 -7.14
CA ILE A 229 -4.05 22.69 -6.82
C ILE A 229 -4.22 22.40 -5.33
N ILE A 230 -5.10 23.13 -4.66
CA ILE A 230 -5.45 22.88 -3.27
C ILE A 230 -6.92 22.47 -3.21
N PHE A 231 -7.16 21.20 -2.88
CA PHE A 231 -8.46 20.59 -2.71
C PHE A 231 -8.88 20.56 -1.24
N LYS A 232 -10.16 20.30 -0.96
CA LYS A 232 -10.62 19.88 0.36
C LYS A 232 -10.46 18.36 0.51
N GLU A 233 -10.32 17.89 1.75
CA GLU A 233 -10.18 16.46 2.06
C GLU A 233 -11.32 15.62 1.45
N THR A 234 -12.57 16.09 1.57
CA THR A 234 -13.77 15.42 1.00
C THR A 234 -13.75 15.32 -0.52
N ASP A 235 -13.09 16.25 -1.20
CA ASP A 235 -13.01 16.21 -2.65
C ASP A 235 -11.93 15.21 -3.10
N VAL A 236 -10.86 15.09 -2.32
CA VAL A 236 -9.85 14.05 -2.53
C VAL A 236 -10.44 12.65 -2.34
N ASP A 237 -11.34 12.44 -1.36
CA ASP A 237 -12.05 11.17 -1.20
C ASP A 237 -12.81 10.77 -2.48
N LYS A 238 -13.54 11.72 -3.08
CA LYS A 238 -14.25 11.50 -4.36
C LYS A 238 -13.27 11.18 -5.50
N LEU A 239 -12.14 11.90 -5.57
CA LEU A 239 -11.11 11.66 -6.59
C LEU A 239 -10.48 10.27 -6.47
N VAL A 240 -10.27 9.79 -5.25
CA VAL A 240 -9.78 8.44 -4.98
C VAL A 240 -10.80 7.39 -5.43
N GLU A 241 -12.07 7.54 -5.09
CA GLU A 241 -13.15 6.65 -5.54
C GLU A 241 -13.24 6.58 -7.06
N GLN A 242 -13.10 7.72 -7.75
CA GLN A 242 -13.14 7.83 -9.21
C GLN A 242 -11.82 7.44 -9.89
N LYS A 243 -10.77 7.12 -9.13
CA LYS A 243 -9.43 6.77 -9.64
C LYS A 243 -8.80 7.83 -10.55
N PHE A 244 -9.05 9.11 -10.28
CA PHE A 244 -8.47 10.26 -11.00
C PHE A 244 -8.71 10.24 -12.51
N PRO A 245 -9.95 10.46 -13.00
CA PRO A 245 -10.28 10.43 -14.42
C PRO A 245 -9.51 11.47 -15.23
N ILE A 246 -9.01 12.54 -14.61
CA ILE A 246 -8.21 13.60 -15.25
C ILE A 246 -7.01 13.07 -16.04
N LEU A 247 -6.39 11.93 -15.60
CA LEU A 247 -5.31 11.33 -16.35
C LEU A 247 -5.75 10.90 -17.75
N GLN A 248 -6.93 10.28 -17.85
CA GLN A 248 -7.48 9.83 -19.13
C GLN A 248 -7.97 11.00 -19.99
N GLU A 249 -8.51 12.04 -19.37
CA GLU A 249 -8.94 13.25 -20.09
C GLU A 249 -7.76 13.96 -20.75
N ILE A 250 -6.63 14.06 -20.05
CA ILE A 250 -5.40 14.63 -20.60
C ILE A 250 -4.83 13.77 -21.72
N HIS A 251 -4.96 12.44 -21.67
CA HIS A 251 -4.62 11.56 -22.80
C HIS A 251 -5.45 11.84 -24.07
N GLY A 252 -6.57 12.53 -23.96
CA GLY A 252 -7.32 13.03 -25.10
C GLY A 252 -6.58 14.12 -25.89
N ILE A 253 -5.58 14.79 -25.30
CA ILE A 253 -4.78 15.83 -25.95
C ILE A 253 -3.64 15.14 -26.71
N LYS A 254 -3.70 15.20 -28.05
CA LYS A 254 -2.74 14.54 -28.93
C LYS A 254 -2.22 15.55 -29.96
N ALA A 255 -0.92 15.45 -30.27
CA ALA A 255 -0.34 16.14 -31.40
C ALA A 255 0.72 15.23 -32.06
N GLY A 256 0.62 15.05 -33.38
CA GLY A 256 1.45 14.07 -34.08
C GLY A 256 1.26 12.64 -33.58
N GLN A 257 2.36 12.02 -33.17
CA GLN A 257 2.37 10.68 -32.57
C GLN A 257 2.36 10.72 -31.04
N HIS A 258 2.41 11.91 -30.42
CA HIS A 258 2.55 12.08 -28.99
C HIS A 258 1.19 12.34 -28.32
N THR A 259 1.03 11.76 -27.14
CA THR A 259 -0.14 11.93 -26.25
C THR A 259 0.34 12.65 -25.00
N ALA A 260 -0.35 13.71 -24.57
CA ALA A 260 0.02 14.44 -23.35
C ALA A 260 -0.19 13.58 -22.11
N THR A 261 0.76 13.65 -21.16
CA THR A 261 0.70 12.95 -19.88
C THR A 261 1.03 13.89 -18.73
N VAL A 262 0.43 13.66 -17.57
CA VAL A 262 0.72 14.42 -16.34
C VAL A 262 0.98 13.49 -15.17
N SER A 263 1.86 13.92 -14.29
CA SER A 263 2.07 13.30 -12.98
C SER A 263 1.59 14.21 -11.87
N ILE A 264 0.92 13.64 -10.88
CA ILE A 264 0.34 14.34 -9.74
C ILE A 264 0.91 13.78 -8.44
N GLY A 265 1.49 14.63 -7.62
CA GLY A 265 1.82 14.33 -6.25
C GLY A 265 0.85 15.03 -5.31
N LEU A 266 0.11 14.29 -4.51
CA LEU A 266 -0.91 14.81 -3.61
C LEU A 266 -0.58 14.46 -2.16
N CYS A 267 -0.70 15.44 -1.26
CA CYS A 267 -0.56 15.24 0.18
C CYS A 267 -1.87 15.49 0.89
N ARG A 268 -2.27 14.55 1.76
CA ARG A 268 -3.46 14.67 2.61
C ARG A 268 -3.12 14.34 4.08
N GLY A 269 -3.99 14.78 4.98
CA GLY A 269 -3.87 14.40 6.39
C GLY A 269 -2.89 15.25 7.21
N ILE A 270 -2.27 16.29 6.66
CA ILE A 270 -1.28 17.14 7.33
C ILE A 270 -1.86 18.52 7.62
N ASN A 271 -1.58 19.07 8.81
CA ASN A 271 -2.13 20.35 9.25
C ASN A 271 -1.35 21.57 8.75
N SER A 272 -0.07 21.40 8.38
CA SER A 272 0.80 22.47 7.89
C SER A 272 0.80 22.51 6.36
N LEU A 273 0.42 23.63 5.77
CA LEU A 273 0.47 23.83 4.30
C LEU A 273 1.88 23.71 3.74
N LYS A 274 2.90 24.15 4.48
CA LYS A 274 4.30 24.01 4.08
C LYS A 274 4.73 22.54 4.00
N ASP A 275 4.37 21.76 5.02
CA ASP A 275 4.70 20.34 5.06
C ASP A 275 3.87 19.56 4.02
N SER A 276 2.61 19.97 3.80
CA SER A 276 1.76 19.40 2.75
C SER A 276 2.35 19.63 1.36
N GLU A 277 2.85 20.83 1.07
CA GLU A 277 3.51 21.15 -0.20
C GLU A 277 4.82 20.35 -0.35
N THR A 278 5.63 20.27 0.69
CA THR A 278 6.88 19.49 0.70
C THR A 278 6.60 18.00 0.44
N ASN A 279 5.59 17.43 1.09
CA ASN A 279 5.23 16.03 0.90
C ASN A 279 4.54 15.79 -0.45
N ALA A 280 3.74 16.73 -0.96
CA ALA A 280 3.20 16.66 -2.31
C ALA A 280 4.31 16.63 -3.38
N ARG A 281 5.40 17.39 -3.20
CA ARG A 281 6.59 17.30 -4.07
C ARG A 281 7.27 15.92 -3.99
N LYS A 282 7.45 15.38 -2.78
CA LYS A 282 7.98 14.01 -2.62
C LYS A 282 7.08 12.97 -3.30
N ALA A 283 5.76 13.13 -3.18
CA ALA A 283 4.81 12.25 -3.86
C ALA A 283 4.91 12.39 -5.39
N LEU A 284 5.06 13.62 -5.91
CA LEU A 284 5.29 13.84 -7.33
C LEU A 284 6.61 13.21 -7.81
N ASP A 285 7.70 13.39 -7.07
CA ASP A 285 8.98 12.75 -7.38
C ASP A 285 8.88 11.22 -7.36
N MET A 286 8.02 10.68 -6.48
CA MET A 286 7.72 9.26 -6.45
C MET A 286 6.95 8.83 -7.70
N ALA A 287 5.91 9.57 -8.11
CA ALA A 287 5.15 9.31 -9.33
C ALA A 287 6.06 9.34 -10.57
N LEU A 288 6.89 10.37 -10.70
CA LEU A 288 7.86 10.50 -11.79
C LEU A 288 8.91 9.37 -11.78
N GLY A 289 9.42 9.02 -10.59
CA GLY A 289 10.37 7.91 -10.41
C GLY A 289 9.78 6.53 -10.71
N ARG A 290 8.46 6.41 -10.83
CA ARG A 290 7.74 5.19 -11.24
C ARG A 290 7.37 5.17 -12.71
N GLY A 291 7.77 6.18 -13.48
CA GLY A 291 7.54 6.29 -14.91
C GLY A 291 6.54 7.38 -15.32
N GLY A 292 6.08 8.21 -14.41
CA GLY A 292 5.11 9.28 -14.71
C GLY A 292 3.71 8.76 -15.07
N ASP A 293 2.86 9.67 -15.60
CA ASP A 293 1.47 9.39 -16.00
C ASP A 293 0.65 8.75 -14.88
N GLN A 294 0.80 9.28 -13.67
CA GLN A 294 0.15 8.71 -12.50
C GLN A 294 -0.03 9.72 -11.37
N VAL A 295 -0.91 9.38 -10.45
CA VAL A 295 -1.08 10.08 -9.18
C VAL A 295 -0.41 9.29 -8.07
N ALA A 296 0.40 9.94 -7.26
CA ALA A 296 0.89 9.44 -6.00
C ALA A 296 0.30 10.27 -4.86
N ILE A 297 -0.40 9.64 -3.95
CA ILE A 297 -0.94 10.26 -2.74
C ILE A 297 -0.08 9.86 -1.55
N ILE A 298 0.31 10.81 -0.73
CA ILE A 298 0.98 10.56 0.54
C ILE A 298 0.07 10.96 1.71
N SER A 299 -0.15 10.01 2.62
CA SER A 299 -0.86 10.23 3.88
C SER A 299 -0.15 9.47 4.99
N ASN A 300 0.27 10.14 6.06
CA ASN A 300 0.99 9.52 7.19
C ASN A 300 2.18 8.62 6.76
N ASN A 301 2.95 9.06 5.77
CA ASN A 301 4.07 8.32 5.15
C ASN A 301 3.68 7.04 4.40
N ILE A 302 2.40 6.82 4.15
CA ILE A 302 1.89 5.74 3.31
C ILE A 302 1.60 6.33 1.93
N TYR A 303 2.02 5.61 0.88
CA TYR A 303 1.79 6.00 -0.50
C TYR A 303 0.71 5.14 -1.15
N GLU A 304 -0.19 5.80 -1.87
CA GLU A 304 -1.16 5.17 -2.77
C GLU A 304 -0.93 5.66 -4.21
N PHE A 305 -1.13 4.79 -5.20
CA PHE A 305 -0.85 5.11 -6.60
C PHE A 305 -2.04 4.81 -7.49
N PHE A 306 -2.30 5.72 -8.46
CA PHE A 306 -3.37 5.60 -9.45
C PHE A 306 -2.82 5.93 -10.83
N GLY A 307 -3.19 5.17 -11.88
CA GLY A 307 -2.67 5.34 -13.24
C GLY A 307 -1.36 4.56 -13.47
N GLY A 308 -0.49 5.10 -14.33
CA GLY A 308 0.81 4.48 -14.66
C GLY A 308 0.72 3.28 -15.60
N THR A 309 -0.31 3.27 -16.47
CA THR A 309 -0.55 2.21 -17.45
C THR A 309 -0.04 2.52 -18.85
N SER A 310 0.31 3.78 -19.13
CA SER A 310 0.77 4.22 -20.45
C SER A 310 2.23 3.85 -20.68
N ALA A 311 2.55 3.44 -21.90
CA ALA A 311 3.93 3.37 -22.38
C ALA A 311 4.40 4.82 -22.62
N THR A 312 5.13 5.38 -21.67
CA THR A 312 5.68 6.74 -21.78
C THR A 312 6.89 6.77 -22.70
N SER A 313 7.06 7.88 -23.41
CA SER A 313 8.15 8.06 -24.37
C SER A 313 9.52 8.14 -23.69
N GLU A 314 10.53 7.67 -24.41
CA GLU A 314 11.92 7.71 -23.99
C GLU A 314 12.42 9.17 -23.92
N LYS A 315 12.80 9.65 -22.72
CA LYS A 315 13.44 10.96 -22.56
C LYS A 315 14.91 10.89 -22.88
N VAL A 316 15.32 11.43 -24.03
CA VAL A 316 16.72 11.54 -24.43
C VAL A 316 17.35 12.77 -23.76
N SER A 317 18.13 12.59 -22.70
CA SER A 317 18.90 13.67 -22.10
C SER A 317 20.38 13.33 -21.91
N LYS A 318 21.16 13.45 -22.99
CA LYS A 318 22.64 13.35 -22.93
C LYS A 318 23.25 14.37 -21.96
N VAL A 319 22.57 15.50 -21.75
CA VAL A 319 23.01 16.54 -20.81
C VAL A 319 22.96 16.00 -19.37
N ARG A 320 21.90 15.29 -19.00
CA ARG A 320 21.74 14.73 -17.65
C ARG A 320 22.85 13.73 -17.31
N MET A 321 23.20 12.83 -18.25
CA MET A 321 24.28 11.85 -18.03
C MET A 321 25.65 12.52 -17.86
N ARG A 322 25.92 13.64 -18.56
CA ARG A 322 27.13 14.45 -18.34
C ARG A 322 27.15 15.09 -16.95
N VAL A 323 26.02 15.62 -16.48
CA VAL A 323 25.90 16.19 -15.13
C VAL A 323 26.17 15.12 -14.07
N ILE A 324 25.60 13.92 -14.22
CA ILE A 324 25.82 12.77 -13.34
C ILE A 324 27.28 12.32 -13.37
N ALA A 325 27.88 12.17 -14.54
CA ALA A 325 29.29 11.83 -14.70
C ALA A 325 30.20 12.85 -13.98
N ASN A 326 29.91 14.14 -14.10
CA ASN A 326 30.65 15.19 -13.37
C ASN A 326 30.41 15.15 -11.86
N ALA A 327 29.21 14.82 -11.39
CA ALA A 327 28.93 14.63 -9.97
C ALA A 327 29.71 13.43 -9.40
N ILE A 328 29.76 12.31 -10.13
CA ILE A 328 30.58 11.13 -9.79
C ILE A 328 32.06 11.52 -9.71
N LYS A 329 32.61 12.22 -10.72
CA LYS A 329 34.00 12.70 -10.72
C LYS A 329 34.34 13.54 -9.48
N ARG A 330 33.43 14.40 -9.04
CA ARG A 330 33.64 15.23 -7.83
C ARG A 330 33.62 14.39 -6.55
N THR A 331 32.71 13.43 -6.46
CA THR A 331 32.56 12.56 -5.28
C THR A 331 33.79 11.69 -5.05
N ILE A 332 34.45 11.26 -6.13
CA ILE A 332 35.61 10.37 -6.11
C ILE A 332 36.87 11.04 -5.54
N ASN A 333 37.04 12.36 -5.70
CA ASN A 333 38.28 13.06 -5.30
C ASN A 333 38.69 12.85 -3.84
N ASP A 334 37.74 12.61 -2.95
CA ASP A 334 37.98 12.38 -1.52
C ASP A 334 37.88 10.91 -1.10
N CYS A 335 37.94 9.98 -2.05
CA CYS A 335 37.81 8.55 -1.79
C CYS A 335 39.17 7.85 -1.87
N ASP A 336 39.39 6.84 -1.02
CA ASP A 336 40.59 6.02 -1.00
C ASP A 336 40.40 4.69 -1.76
N LYS A 337 39.17 4.21 -1.83
CA LYS A 337 38.78 2.99 -2.56
C LYS A 337 37.31 3.01 -2.93
N VAL A 338 36.93 2.14 -3.85
CA VAL A 338 35.57 1.99 -4.35
C VAL A 338 35.14 0.54 -4.28
N PHE A 339 33.96 0.28 -3.70
CA PHE A 339 33.28 -0.98 -3.85
C PHE A 339 32.07 -0.78 -4.76
N VAL A 340 31.88 -1.71 -5.70
CA VAL A 340 30.70 -1.75 -6.56
C VAL A 340 29.89 -2.97 -6.17
N MET A 341 28.61 -2.77 -5.88
CA MET A 341 27.71 -3.81 -5.37
C MET A 341 26.34 -3.64 -6.02
N GLY A 342 25.67 -4.74 -6.30
CA GLY A 342 24.30 -4.73 -6.78
C GLY A 342 23.34 -5.47 -5.84
N HIS A 343 22.30 -6.08 -6.43
CA HIS A 343 21.35 -6.86 -5.66
C HIS A 343 21.84 -8.29 -5.40
N ARG A 344 21.39 -8.89 -4.30
CA ARG A 344 21.58 -10.33 -4.04
C ARG A 344 20.89 -11.13 -5.17
N PHE A 345 21.42 -12.28 -5.54
CA PHE A 345 21.00 -13.02 -6.73
C PHE A 345 21.25 -12.22 -8.02
N SER A 346 22.39 -11.52 -8.05
CA SER A 346 22.80 -10.68 -9.16
C SER A 346 22.73 -11.40 -10.50
N ASP A 347 22.17 -10.74 -11.49
CA ASP A 347 22.04 -11.23 -12.86
C ASP A 347 23.08 -10.59 -13.81
N LEU A 348 22.91 -10.77 -15.12
CA LEU A 348 23.87 -10.25 -16.11
C LEU A 348 23.85 -8.71 -16.18
N ASP A 349 22.71 -8.04 -15.90
CA ASP A 349 22.66 -6.58 -15.90
C ASP A 349 23.38 -6.02 -14.68
N CYS A 350 23.10 -6.57 -13.51
CA CYS A 350 23.75 -6.20 -12.26
C CYS A 350 25.28 -6.37 -12.33
N ILE A 351 25.76 -7.57 -12.71
CA ILE A 351 27.21 -7.86 -12.77
C ILE A 351 27.88 -7.11 -13.93
N GLY A 352 27.21 -6.99 -15.07
CA GLY A 352 27.74 -6.23 -16.23
C GLY A 352 27.95 -4.75 -15.89
N ALA A 353 26.96 -4.12 -15.25
CA ALA A 353 27.06 -2.74 -14.76
C ALA A 353 28.19 -2.58 -13.73
N ALA A 354 28.30 -3.55 -12.80
CA ALA A 354 29.37 -3.54 -11.79
C ALA A 354 30.76 -3.65 -12.43
N ILE A 355 30.96 -4.53 -13.42
CA ILE A 355 32.21 -4.67 -14.15
C ILE A 355 32.59 -3.38 -14.91
N GLY A 356 31.61 -2.75 -15.56
CA GLY A 356 31.82 -1.48 -16.26
C GLY A 356 32.26 -0.37 -15.31
N MET A 357 31.56 -0.18 -14.21
CA MET A 357 31.86 0.86 -13.21
C MET A 357 33.19 0.60 -12.50
N GLN A 358 33.47 -0.65 -12.11
CA GLN A 358 34.76 -1.04 -11.52
C GLN A 358 35.93 -0.67 -12.42
N SER A 359 35.85 -0.97 -13.73
CA SER A 359 36.91 -0.67 -14.70
C SER A 359 37.18 0.84 -14.80
N VAL A 360 36.13 1.68 -14.79
CA VAL A 360 36.29 3.15 -14.80
C VAL A 360 36.99 3.64 -13.55
N MET A 361 36.60 3.15 -12.36
CA MET A 361 37.19 3.57 -11.09
C MET A 361 38.70 3.21 -11.05
N GLU A 362 39.04 2.03 -11.52
CA GLU A 362 40.43 1.57 -11.54
C GLU A 362 41.27 2.27 -12.61
N LYS A 363 40.82 2.32 -13.87
CA LYS A 363 41.64 2.80 -14.98
C LYS A 363 41.67 4.32 -15.14
N SER A 364 40.54 5.01 -14.92
CA SER A 364 40.46 6.45 -15.12
C SER A 364 40.85 7.25 -13.89
N PHE A 365 40.61 6.69 -12.68
CA PHE A 365 40.91 7.38 -11.43
C PHE A 365 42.04 6.75 -10.61
N ASN A 366 42.59 5.62 -11.07
CA ASN A 366 43.65 4.86 -10.38
C ASN A 366 43.28 4.53 -8.92
N LEU A 367 42.01 4.21 -8.68
CA LEU A 367 41.50 3.85 -7.36
C LEU A 367 41.43 2.33 -7.22
N TYR A 368 41.76 1.83 -6.04
CA TYR A 368 41.49 0.45 -5.69
C TYR A 368 39.97 0.23 -5.77
N SER A 369 39.56 -0.64 -6.71
CA SER A 369 38.14 -0.89 -6.96
C SER A 369 37.84 -2.39 -7.05
N LYS A 370 36.83 -2.86 -6.33
CA LYS A 370 36.41 -4.26 -6.30
C LYS A 370 34.89 -4.38 -6.41
N ILE A 371 34.45 -5.49 -7.00
CA ILE A 371 33.04 -5.87 -7.10
C ILE A 371 32.70 -6.81 -5.94
N VAL A 372 31.69 -6.43 -5.17
CA VAL A 372 31.25 -7.21 -4.00
C VAL A 372 30.12 -8.13 -4.43
N VAL A 373 30.36 -9.44 -4.39
CA VAL A 373 29.39 -10.46 -4.81
C VAL A 373 29.62 -11.78 -4.08
N ASP A 374 28.53 -12.45 -3.71
CA ASP A 374 28.54 -13.85 -3.27
C ASP A 374 28.32 -14.75 -4.51
N LYS A 375 29.41 -15.33 -5.00
CA LYS A 375 29.37 -16.15 -6.22
C LYS A 375 28.50 -17.41 -6.09
N THR A 376 28.16 -17.81 -4.86
CA THR A 376 27.30 -18.98 -4.63
C THR A 376 25.82 -18.69 -4.84
N LYS A 377 25.44 -17.41 -4.91
CA LYS A 377 24.05 -16.94 -5.03
C LYS A 377 23.72 -16.23 -6.32
N THR A 378 24.74 -15.84 -7.08
CA THR A 378 24.56 -15.10 -8.34
C THR A 378 23.89 -15.96 -9.42
N MET A 379 23.09 -15.32 -10.27
CA MET A 379 22.56 -15.92 -11.49
C MET A 379 23.45 -15.65 -12.71
N ALA A 380 24.54 -14.89 -12.55
CA ALA A 380 25.47 -14.49 -13.60
C ALA A 380 26.80 -15.28 -13.56
N GLU A 381 26.80 -16.54 -13.11
CA GLU A 381 27.99 -17.37 -12.96
C GLU A 381 28.84 -17.37 -14.21
N LYS A 382 28.25 -17.58 -15.38
CA LYS A 382 29.00 -17.60 -16.68
C LYS A 382 29.64 -16.27 -17.03
N LEU A 383 29.02 -15.14 -16.68
CA LEU A 383 29.61 -13.83 -16.86
C LEU A 383 30.78 -13.61 -15.90
N ILE A 384 30.66 -14.07 -14.65
CA ILE A 384 31.75 -14.02 -13.67
C ILE A 384 32.95 -14.86 -14.17
N ASP A 385 32.72 -16.10 -14.61
CA ASP A 385 33.76 -16.96 -15.17
C ASP A 385 34.45 -16.33 -16.40
N TYR A 386 33.64 -15.72 -17.28
CA TYR A 386 34.14 -14.98 -18.42
C TYR A 386 35.03 -13.80 -18.00
N ALA A 387 34.56 -13.01 -17.00
CA ALA A 387 35.31 -11.87 -16.49
C ALA A 387 36.60 -12.30 -15.78
N GLU A 388 36.58 -13.35 -14.98
CA GLU A 388 37.75 -13.90 -14.32
C GLU A 388 38.83 -14.34 -15.32
N LYS A 389 38.43 -14.94 -16.44
CA LYS A 389 39.31 -15.40 -17.48
C LYS A 389 39.93 -14.26 -18.30
N ASN A 390 39.17 -13.20 -18.60
CA ASN A 390 39.56 -12.16 -19.57
C ASN A 390 39.95 -10.83 -18.91
N ILE A 391 39.55 -10.58 -17.65
CA ILE A 391 39.86 -9.35 -16.90
C ILE A 391 40.80 -9.67 -15.74
N GLY A 392 40.43 -10.65 -14.89
CA GLY A 392 41.18 -11.07 -13.73
C GLY A 392 40.27 -11.54 -12.57
N LYS A 393 40.78 -12.50 -11.80
CA LYS A 393 40.02 -13.06 -10.63
C LYS A 393 39.94 -12.10 -9.47
N ASP A 394 40.85 -11.19 -9.35
CA ASP A 394 41.04 -10.27 -8.25
C ASP A 394 40.07 -9.08 -8.29
N ILE A 395 39.26 -8.93 -9.34
CA ILE A 395 38.22 -7.87 -9.38
C ILE A 395 37.02 -8.15 -8.46
N PHE A 396 36.79 -9.40 -8.09
CA PHE A 396 35.69 -9.83 -7.24
C PHE A 396 36.16 -10.10 -5.81
N ILE A 397 35.36 -9.65 -4.82
CA ILE A 397 35.56 -9.96 -3.41
C ILE A 397 34.23 -10.34 -2.76
N THR A 398 34.29 -11.10 -1.68
CA THR A 398 33.12 -11.45 -0.90
C THR A 398 32.64 -10.28 -0.03
N PRO A 399 31.37 -10.24 0.39
CA PRO A 399 30.87 -9.25 1.34
C PRO A 399 31.72 -9.17 2.63
N ASP A 400 32.15 -10.31 3.19
CA ASP A 400 32.95 -10.37 4.42
C ASP A 400 34.36 -9.80 4.22
N GLU A 401 34.96 -9.99 3.05
CA GLU A 401 36.25 -9.40 2.71
C GLU A 401 36.14 -7.88 2.50
N ALA A 402 35.05 -7.42 1.89
CA ALA A 402 34.76 -6.00 1.71
C ALA A 402 34.57 -5.31 3.06
N MET A 403 33.80 -5.90 3.97
CA MET A 403 33.58 -5.38 5.33
C MET A 403 34.87 -5.16 6.11
N LYS A 404 35.85 -6.04 5.98
CA LYS A 404 37.17 -5.89 6.65
C LYS A 404 37.99 -4.75 6.09
N GLN A 405 37.67 -4.24 4.90
CA GLN A 405 38.43 -3.24 4.18
C GLN A 405 37.77 -1.85 4.15
N VAL A 406 36.54 -1.70 4.70
CA VAL A 406 35.84 -0.41 4.74
C VAL A 406 36.63 0.62 5.51
N THR A 407 36.68 1.84 5.00
CA THR A 407 37.23 3.03 5.66
C THR A 407 36.20 4.15 5.62
N PRO A 408 36.34 5.22 6.42
CA PRO A 408 35.46 6.39 6.35
C PRO A 408 35.46 7.11 4.98
N LYS A 409 36.46 6.81 4.12
CA LYS A 409 36.58 7.36 2.76
C LYS A 409 36.19 6.38 1.67
N THR A 410 35.71 5.19 2.02
CA THR A 410 35.22 4.20 1.05
C THR A 410 33.98 4.72 0.37
N LEU A 411 33.97 4.66 -0.97
CA LEU A 411 32.80 4.91 -1.80
C LEU A 411 32.13 3.59 -2.15
N LEU A 412 30.84 3.49 -1.94
CA LEU A 412 30.00 2.39 -2.40
C LEU A 412 29.17 2.83 -3.61
N ILE A 413 29.37 2.17 -4.75
CA ILE A 413 28.52 2.34 -5.94
C ILE A 413 27.55 1.18 -5.98
N ILE A 414 26.27 1.48 -5.89
CA ILE A 414 25.18 0.51 -5.99
C ILE A 414 24.64 0.55 -7.41
N VAL A 415 24.57 -0.59 -8.05
CA VAL A 415 24.04 -0.73 -9.42
C VAL A 415 22.84 -1.67 -9.43
N ASP A 416 21.89 -1.39 -10.33
CA ASP A 416 20.75 -2.23 -10.64
C ASP A 416 19.82 -2.52 -9.44
N THR A 417 19.88 -1.69 -8.43
CA THR A 417 18.91 -1.66 -7.33
C THR A 417 19.01 -0.37 -6.55
N HIS A 418 17.90 0.05 -5.95
CA HIS A 418 17.84 1.18 -5.02
C HIS A 418 17.25 0.79 -3.67
N LEU A 419 17.06 -0.52 -3.42
CA LEU A 419 16.44 -1.05 -2.20
C LEU A 419 17.48 -1.63 -1.27
N ARG A 420 17.59 -1.08 -0.05
CA ARG A 420 18.52 -1.58 0.97
C ARG A 420 18.36 -3.08 1.22
N ASN A 421 17.12 -3.58 1.29
CA ASN A 421 16.84 -4.99 1.58
C ASN A 421 17.16 -5.94 0.43
N SER A 422 17.34 -5.40 -0.78
CA SER A 422 17.70 -6.19 -1.96
C SER A 422 19.22 -6.24 -2.21
N LEU A 423 20.01 -5.43 -1.50
CA LEU A 423 21.46 -5.38 -1.67
C LEU A 423 22.12 -6.73 -1.39
N GLU A 424 23.25 -6.98 -2.04
CA GLU A 424 24.12 -8.13 -1.75
C GLU A 424 24.55 -8.13 -0.28
N SER A 425 24.94 -6.97 0.24
CA SER A 425 25.28 -6.77 1.65
C SER A 425 24.69 -5.47 2.20
N PRO A 426 23.54 -5.52 2.87
CA PRO A 426 22.98 -4.37 3.59
C PRO A 426 23.92 -3.84 4.68
N GLN A 427 24.71 -4.72 5.30
CA GLN A 427 25.67 -4.35 6.35
C GLN A 427 26.80 -3.48 5.78
N LEU A 428 27.33 -3.83 4.60
CA LEU A 428 28.36 -3.02 3.91
C LEU A 428 27.83 -1.62 3.57
N TYR A 429 26.58 -1.52 3.15
CA TYR A 429 25.92 -0.24 2.89
C TYR A 429 25.83 0.61 4.17
N ASP A 430 25.44 0.02 5.30
CA ASP A 430 25.29 0.76 6.57
C ASP A 430 26.63 1.35 7.08
N GLU A 431 27.75 0.69 6.77
CA GLU A 431 29.10 1.17 7.13
C GLU A 431 29.64 2.26 6.17
N CYS A 432 29.17 2.29 4.92
CA CYS A 432 29.65 3.22 3.92
C CYS A 432 28.94 4.58 4.00
N LYS A 433 29.68 5.66 4.30
CA LYS A 433 29.11 7.01 4.37
C LYS A 433 28.89 7.68 3.01
N LYS A 434 29.60 7.23 1.99
CA LYS A 434 29.51 7.77 0.63
C LYS A 434 28.90 6.73 -0.27
N VAL A 435 27.72 7.02 -0.81
CA VAL A 435 26.94 6.10 -1.63
C VAL A 435 26.55 6.78 -2.93
N ILE A 436 26.67 6.05 -4.04
CA ILE A 436 26.12 6.39 -5.35
C ILE A 436 25.18 5.27 -5.73
N VAL A 437 24.00 5.60 -6.27
CA VAL A 437 23.03 4.63 -6.78
C VAL A 437 22.81 4.88 -8.27
N ILE A 438 22.86 3.82 -9.08
CA ILE A 438 22.57 3.81 -10.52
C ILE A 438 21.56 2.71 -10.77
N ASP A 439 20.30 3.06 -11.07
CA ASP A 439 19.23 2.09 -11.18
C ASP A 439 18.12 2.53 -12.15
N HIS A 440 17.52 1.56 -12.83
CA HIS A 440 16.43 1.76 -13.80
C HIS A 440 15.09 1.17 -13.35
N HIS A 441 15.03 0.50 -12.22
CA HIS A 441 13.79 -0.06 -11.68
C HIS A 441 12.81 1.03 -11.26
N ARG A 442 11.49 0.74 -11.27
CA ARG A 442 10.48 1.66 -10.73
C ARG A 442 10.79 1.98 -9.27
N ARG A 443 10.77 3.29 -8.93
CA ARG A 443 11.09 3.73 -7.57
C ARG A 443 10.12 3.15 -6.55
N ALA A 444 10.67 2.48 -5.55
CA ALA A 444 9.93 1.96 -4.41
C ALA A 444 9.86 3.00 -3.27
N VAL A 445 8.89 2.83 -2.37
CA VAL A 445 8.70 3.76 -1.23
C VAL A 445 9.92 3.76 -0.30
N ASN A 446 10.53 2.59 -0.07
CA ASN A 446 11.67 2.41 0.84
C ASN A 446 13.00 2.40 0.07
N TYR A 447 13.22 3.40 -0.78
CA TYR A 447 14.48 3.51 -1.52
C TYR A 447 15.59 4.15 -0.68
N ILE A 448 16.83 3.98 -1.13
CA ILE A 448 18.03 4.61 -0.54
C ILE A 448 17.98 6.11 -0.85
N ASP A 449 17.66 6.94 0.14
CA ASP A 449 17.43 8.38 0.00
C ASP A 449 18.66 9.25 0.37
N ASN A 450 19.67 8.64 1.00
CA ASN A 450 20.88 9.32 1.47
C ASN A 450 22.08 9.24 0.50
N ALA A 451 21.86 8.79 -0.75
CA ALA A 451 22.91 8.72 -1.76
C ALA A 451 23.40 10.11 -2.18
N LEU A 452 24.72 10.30 -2.28
CA LEU A 452 25.34 11.53 -2.77
C LEU A 452 25.01 11.81 -4.24
N VAL A 453 24.89 10.73 -5.03
CA VAL A 453 24.41 10.77 -6.41
C VAL A 453 23.37 9.67 -6.57
N PHE A 454 22.16 10.06 -6.94
CA PHE A 454 21.06 9.14 -7.20
C PHE A 454 20.70 9.23 -8.69
N CYS A 455 21.28 8.35 -9.50
CA CYS A 455 21.02 8.22 -10.93
C CYS A 455 19.92 7.19 -11.14
N HIS A 456 18.70 7.65 -11.30
CA HIS A 456 17.54 6.80 -11.44
C HIS A 456 16.78 7.17 -12.71
N GLU A 457 16.63 6.20 -13.63
CA GLU A 457 16.02 6.37 -14.96
C GLU A 457 15.11 5.19 -15.30
N PRO A 458 13.83 5.21 -14.92
CA PRO A 458 12.92 4.07 -15.13
C PRO A 458 12.60 3.77 -16.60
N PHE A 459 13.00 4.68 -17.51
CA PHE A 459 12.87 4.50 -18.96
C PHE A 459 14.11 3.90 -19.62
N ALA A 460 15.23 3.85 -18.92
CA ALA A 460 16.40 3.13 -19.43
C ALA A 460 16.08 1.64 -19.53
N SER A 461 16.63 0.99 -20.55
CA SER A 461 16.39 -0.43 -20.75
C SER A 461 17.02 -1.30 -19.66
N SER A 462 18.16 -0.85 -19.12
CA SER A 462 18.98 -1.59 -18.17
C SER A 462 19.94 -0.68 -17.40
N ALA A 463 20.47 -1.15 -16.28
CA ALA A 463 21.55 -0.47 -15.57
C ALA A 463 22.85 -0.45 -16.40
N CYS A 464 23.09 -1.47 -17.22
CA CYS A 464 24.20 -1.52 -18.18
C CYS A 464 24.13 -0.44 -19.26
N GLU A 465 22.93 -0.09 -19.75
CA GLU A 465 22.73 1.05 -20.66
C GLU A 465 23.18 2.34 -19.97
N MET A 466 22.65 2.62 -18.78
CA MET A 466 23.00 3.82 -18.00
C MET A 466 24.49 3.90 -17.69
N CYS A 467 25.09 2.80 -17.23
CA CYS A 467 26.51 2.73 -16.97
C CYS A 467 27.33 2.97 -18.24
N SER A 468 26.92 2.44 -19.39
CA SER A 468 27.61 2.68 -20.68
C SER A 468 27.61 4.16 -21.05
N GLU A 469 26.51 4.87 -20.86
CA GLU A 469 26.40 6.32 -21.10
C GLU A 469 27.28 7.11 -20.12
N ILE A 470 27.26 6.78 -18.83
CA ILE A 470 28.09 7.42 -17.80
C ILE A 470 29.56 7.21 -18.10
N ILE A 471 29.97 5.98 -18.43
CA ILE A 471 31.34 5.61 -18.79
C ILE A 471 31.81 6.44 -19.99
N SER A 472 31.00 6.51 -21.06
CA SER A 472 31.34 7.31 -22.25
C SER A 472 31.56 8.80 -21.96
N CYS A 473 30.87 9.35 -20.91
CA CYS A 473 31.02 10.73 -20.45
C CYS A 473 32.22 10.93 -19.50
N ILE A 474 32.65 9.87 -18.79
CA ILE A 474 33.80 9.92 -17.89
C ILE A 474 35.10 9.75 -18.67
N ASP A 475 35.23 8.61 -19.31
CA ASP A 475 36.41 8.24 -20.11
C ASP A 475 36.02 7.16 -21.12
N ASP A 476 35.98 7.52 -22.39
CA ASP A 476 35.59 6.63 -23.49
C ASP A 476 36.51 5.39 -23.58
N LYS A 477 37.77 5.49 -23.11
CA LYS A 477 38.79 4.42 -23.20
C LYS A 477 38.87 3.53 -21.95
N ALA A 478 38.07 3.79 -20.90
CA ALA A 478 38.14 3.09 -19.63
C ALA A 478 37.78 1.60 -19.70
N ILE A 479 37.04 1.18 -20.73
CA ILE A 479 36.61 -0.21 -20.92
C ILE A 479 37.27 -0.85 -22.14
N GLY A 480 37.65 -2.12 -22.01
CA GLY A 480 38.11 -2.98 -23.10
C GLY A 480 37.01 -3.91 -23.61
N TYR A 481 37.36 -4.85 -24.49
CA TYR A 481 36.38 -5.76 -25.10
C TYR A 481 35.61 -6.61 -24.07
N ALA A 482 36.29 -7.09 -23.02
CA ALA A 482 35.65 -7.96 -22.02
C ALA A 482 34.61 -7.22 -21.15
N GLN A 483 34.90 -5.98 -20.74
CA GLN A 483 33.96 -5.14 -20.05
C GLN A 483 32.80 -4.74 -20.98
N ALA A 484 33.09 -4.47 -22.24
CA ALA A 484 32.07 -4.14 -23.23
C ALA A 484 31.15 -5.33 -23.54
N ASP A 485 31.69 -6.58 -23.59
CA ASP A 485 30.86 -7.80 -23.66
C ASP A 485 29.96 -7.95 -22.45
N ALA A 486 30.48 -7.69 -21.24
CA ALA A 486 29.71 -7.77 -19.99
C ALA A 486 28.55 -6.77 -19.96
N LEU A 487 28.80 -5.51 -20.31
CA LEU A 487 27.76 -4.47 -20.39
C LEU A 487 26.72 -4.80 -21.47
N LEU A 488 27.13 -5.30 -22.62
CA LEU A 488 26.24 -5.70 -23.70
C LEU A 488 25.37 -6.89 -23.28
N ALA A 489 25.90 -7.82 -22.48
CA ALA A 489 25.13 -8.95 -21.95
C ALA A 489 23.98 -8.49 -21.04
N GLY A 490 24.21 -7.52 -20.16
CA GLY A 490 23.16 -6.94 -19.34
C GLY A 490 22.08 -6.26 -20.18
N ILE A 491 22.45 -5.41 -21.15
CA ILE A 491 21.49 -4.80 -22.07
C ILE A 491 20.65 -5.87 -22.78
N MET A 492 21.28 -6.92 -23.29
CA MET A 492 20.58 -8.00 -24.02
C MET A 492 19.67 -8.82 -23.12
N LEU A 493 20.00 -8.97 -21.82
CA LEU A 493 19.13 -9.66 -20.86
C LEU A 493 17.83 -8.90 -20.69
N ASP A 494 17.89 -7.63 -20.31
CA ASP A 494 16.73 -6.83 -19.92
C ASP A 494 15.86 -6.43 -21.11
N THR A 495 16.49 -6.26 -22.28
CA THR A 495 15.77 -5.98 -23.53
C THR A 495 15.24 -7.24 -24.22
N LYS A 496 15.49 -8.44 -23.67
CA LYS A 496 15.19 -9.69 -24.36
C LYS A 496 15.71 -9.69 -25.80
N ASN A 497 17.01 -9.46 -25.96
CA ASN A 497 17.69 -9.32 -27.24
C ASN A 497 17.13 -8.18 -28.11
N PHE A 498 16.94 -6.99 -27.52
CA PHE A 498 16.42 -5.78 -28.19
C PHE A 498 14.96 -5.87 -28.65
N VAL A 499 14.15 -6.71 -27.98
CA VAL A 499 12.70 -6.83 -28.24
C VAL A 499 11.88 -5.92 -27.32
N LEU A 500 12.23 -5.85 -26.04
CA LEU A 500 11.48 -5.10 -25.03
C LEU A 500 12.27 -3.87 -24.58
N LYS A 501 11.56 -2.81 -24.19
CA LYS A 501 12.12 -1.56 -23.62
C LYS A 501 13.34 -1.02 -24.42
N THR A 502 13.36 -1.21 -25.72
CA THR A 502 14.51 -0.86 -26.57
C THR A 502 14.22 0.44 -27.29
N GLY A 503 14.92 1.49 -26.89
CA GLY A 503 14.84 2.81 -27.51
C GLY A 503 16.12 3.18 -28.28
N VAL A 504 16.18 4.42 -28.73
CA VAL A 504 17.34 4.97 -29.44
C VAL A 504 18.58 4.93 -28.55
N ARG A 505 18.45 5.27 -27.26
CA ARG A 505 19.55 5.22 -26.28
C ARG A 505 20.15 3.83 -26.15
N THR A 506 19.31 2.80 -26.12
CA THR A 506 19.75 1.40 -26.04
C THR A 506 20.62 1.02 -27.23
N PHE A 507 20.19 1.40 -28.43
CA PHE A 507 21.00 1.17 -29.64
C PHE A 507 22.29 2.00 -29.68
N GLU A 508 22.26 3.25 -29.21
CA GLU A 508 23.45 4.09 -29.07
C GLU A 508 24.46 3.48 -28.09
N ALA A 509 24.00 2.98 -26.93
CA ALA A 509 24.82 2.28 -25.95
C ALA A 509 25.40 0.98 -26.55
N ALA A 510 24.60 0.17 -27.22
CA ALA A 510 25.06 -1.04 -27.89
C ALA A 510 26.09 -0.73 -28.99
N ALA A 511 25.87 0.33 -29.80
CA ALA A 511 26.83 0.79 -30.80
C ALA A 511 28.15 1.28 -30.18
N TYR A 512 28.07 1.98 -29.02
CA TYR A 512 29.26 2.37 -28.26
C TYR A 512 30.02 1.13 -27.79
N LEU A 513 29.37 0.17 -27.16
CA LEU A 513 30.01 -1.07 -26.70
C LEU A 513 30.62 -1.86 -27.86
N ARG A 514 29.93 -1.90 -29.00
CA ARG A 514 30.50 -2.54 -30.22
C ARG A 514 31.78 -1.86 -30.69
N ARG A 515 31.85 -0.53 -30.67
CA ARG A 515 33.09 0.22 -30.95
C ARG A 515 34.20 -0.08 -29.95
N ARG A 516 33.86 -0.41 -28.69
CA ARG A 516 34.81 -0.82 -27.64
C ARG A 516 35.23 -2.29 -27.76
N GLY A 517 34.77 -3.02 -28.76
CA GLY A 517 35.17 -4.38 -29.09
C GLY A 517 34.23 -5.48 -28.64
N ALA A 518 33.02 -5.13 -28.12
CA ALA A 518 32.03 -6.14 -27.76
C ALA A 518 31.68 -7.03 -28.96
N THR A 519 31.48 -8.33 -28.70
CA THR A 519 31.06 -9.30 -29.71
C THR A 519 29.82 -10.05 -29.29
N THR A 520 28.82 -10.05 -30.16
CA THR A 520 27.54 -10.75 -29.89
C THR A 520 27.72 -12.26 -29.74
N ILE A 521 28.81 -12.83 -30.28
CA ILE A 521 29.15 -14.26 -30.13
C ILE A 521 29.52 -14.57 -28.68
N ASN A 522 30.44 -13.80 -28.09
CA ASN A 522 30.83 -13.98 -26.69
C ASN A 522 29.63 -13.77 -25.75
N VAL A 523 28.86 -12.72 -26.02
CA VAL A 523 27.64 -12.43 -25.25
C VAL A 523 26.64 -13.58 -25.34
N LYS A 524 26.39 -14.14 -26.54
CA LYS A 524 25.49 -15.29 -26.73
C LYS A 524 25.91 -16.52 -25.93
N GLN A 525 27.22 -16.74 -25.75
CA GLN A 525 27.73 -17.85 -24.93
C GLN A 525 27.41 -17.69 -23.46
N MET A 526 27.28 -16.46 -22.94
CA MET A 526 26.87 -16.19 -21.55
C MET A 526 25.40 -16.57 -21.29
N PHE A 527 24.57 -16.60 -22.34
CA PHE A 527 23.18 -17.03 -22.30
C PHE A 527 22.96 -18.53 -22.59
N SER A 528 24.03 -19.32 -22.75
CA SER A 528 23.89 -20.74 -23.04
C SER A 528 23.32 -21.48 -21.82
N ASP A 529 22.35 -22.35 -22.04
CA ASP A 529 21.78 -23.21 -21.00
C ASP A 529 22.56 -24.54 -20.88
N SER A 530 22.42 -25.22 -19.73
CA SER A 530 22.83 -26.62 -19.64
C SER A 530 21.85 -27.47 -20.46
N ILE A 531 22.29 -28.67 -20.87
CA ILE A 531 21.40 -29.56 -21.62
C ILE A 531 20.19 -29.99 -20.75
N GLU A 532 20.37 -30.06 -19.44
CA GLU A 532 19.34 -30.41 -18.48
C GLU A 532 18.28 -29.29 -18.42
N THR A 533 18.69 -28.04 -18.19
CA THR A 533 17.82 -26.84 -18.17
C THR A 533 17.09 -26.68 -19.51
N TYR A 534 17.80 -26.91 -20.63
CA TYR A 534 17.21 -26.84 -21.97
C TYR A 534 16.12 -27.92 -22.17
N ARG A 535 16.35 -29.16 -21.74
CA ARG A 535 15.36 -30.24 -21.82
C ARG A 535 14.11 -29.91 -20.98
N GLU A 536 14.30 -29.44 -19.77
CA GLU A 536 13.20 -29.02 -18.87
C GLU A 536 12.38 -27.90 -19.52
N LYS A 537 13.04 -26.85 -20.01
CA LYS A 537 12.39 -25.74 -20.73
C LYS A 537 11.55 -26.25 -21.91
N VAL A 538 12.14 -27.07 -22.77
CA VAL A 538 11.42 -27.62 -23.94
C VAL A 538 10.23 -28.48 -23.52
N SER A 539 10.38 -29.30 -22.48
CA SER A 539 9.26 -30.10 -21.95
C SER A 539 8.10 -29.20 -21.50
N ILE A 540 8.39 -28.10 -20.78
CA ILE A 540 7.39 -27.13 -20.33
C ILE A 540 6.69 -26.48 -21.54
N VAL A 541 7.46 -26.08 -22.55
CA VAL A 541 6.91 -25.43 -23.76
C VAL A 541 6.00 -26.40 -24.53
N CYS A 542 6.42 -27.66 -24.71
CA CYS A 542 5.63 -28.68 -25.42
C CYS A 542 4.32 -29.06 -24.71
N ASP A 543 4.28 -28.98 -23.40
CA ASP A 543 3.09 -29.30 -22.60
C ASP A 543 2.09 -28.11 -22.50
N ALA A 544 2.42 -26.95 -23.10
CA ALA A 544 1.61 -25.75 -22.99
C ALA A 544 0.25 -25.88 -23.72
N LYS A 545 -0.77 -25.28 -23.11
CA LYS A 545 -2.13 -25.17 -23.66
C LYS A 545 -2.49 -23.70 -23.86
N ILE A 546 -3.15 -23.42 -24.99
CA ILE A 546 -3.61 -22.07 -25.28
C ILE A 546 -5.02 -21.89 -24.73
N TYR A 547 -5.21 -20.85 -23.92
CA TYR A 547 -6.48 -20.45 -23.35
C TYR A 547 -6.68 -18.93 -23.50
N ARG A 548 -7.68 -18.47 -24.23
CA ARG A 548 -7.98 -17.04 -24.49
C ARG A 548 -6.74 -16.20 -24.88
N ASN A 549 -5.94 -16.70 -25.82
CA ASN A 549 -4.67 -16.08 -26.23
C ASN A 549 -3.59 -16.02 -25.12
N CYS A 550 -3.75 -16.80 -24.06
CA CYS A 550 -2.74 -17.02 -23.03
C CYS A 550 -2.18 -18.45 -23.18
N ALA A 551 -0.86 -18.59 -23.18
CA ALA A 551 -0.23 -19.90 -23.11
C ALA A 551 -0.02 -20.28 -21.64
N ILE A 552 -0.54 -21.43 -21.22
CA ILE A 552 -0.44 -21.92 -19.84
C ILE A 552 0.23 -23.29 -19.85
N SER A 553 1.28 -23.44 -19.04
CA SER A 553 1.95 -24.74 -18.86
C SER A 553 2.18 -25.04 -17.39
N ILE A 554 2.33 -26.33 -17.07
CA ILE A 554 2.64 -26.84 -15.75
C ILE A 554 3.93 -27.64 -15.81
N ALA A 555 4.98 -27.15 -15.12
CA ALA A 555 6.23 -27.89 -15.00
C ALA A 555 6.06 -29.17 -14.17
N LYS A 556 6.61 -30.28 -14.65
CA LYS A 556 6.51 -31.59 -14.00
C LYS A 556 7.57 -31.79 -12.92
N GLY A 557 8.73 -31.13 -13.03
CA GLY A 557 9.81 -31.18 -12.05
C GLY A 557 9.46 -30.43 -10.75
N ALA A 558 10.16 -30.77 -9.67
CA ALA A 558 10.04 -30.10 -8.37
C ALA A 558 11.39 -29.65 -7.79
N ASP A 559 12.53 -30.04 -8.37
CA ASP A 559 13.86 -29.79 -7.84
C ASP A 559 14.82 -29.18 -8.88
N GLY A 560 15.84 -28.45 -8.41
CA GLY A 560 16.92 -27.92 -9.22
C GLY A 560 16.53 -26.66 -10.01
N ASP A 561 16.90 -26.61 -11.29
CA ASP A 561 16.76 -25.43 -12.18
C ASP A 561 15.33 -25.16 -12.68
N VAL A 562 14.29 -25.80 -12.09
CA VAL A 562 12.87 -25.65 -12.51
C VAL A 562 12.43 -24.18 -12.53
N ARG A 563 12.89 -23.37 -11.58
CA ARG A 563 12.57 -21.94 -11.53
C ARG A 563 13.12 -21.21 -12.76
N LEU A 564 14.38 -21.47 -13.12
CA LEU A 564 15.03 -20.86 -14.29
C LEU A 564 14.38 -21.36 -15.59
N ALA A 565 14.22 -22.67 -15.72
CA ALA A 565 13.57 -23.29 -16.87
C ALA A 565 12.12 -22.79 -17.07
N SER A 566 11.35 -22.62 -15.97
CA SER A 566 9.99 -22.10 -16.03
C SER A 566 9.93 -20.63 -16.46
N ALA A 567 10.86 -19.78 -15.99
CA ALA A 567 10.94 -18.39 -16.41
C ALA A 567 11.29 -18.28 -17.90
N GLN A 568 12.28 -19.06 -18.36
CA GLN A 568 12.69 -19.11 -19.77
C GLN A 568 11.60 -19.72 -20.66
N ALA A 569 10.88 -20.76 -20.21
CA ALA A 569 9.73 -21.32 -20.92
C ALA A 569 8.61 -20.30 -21.07
N ALA A 570 8.33 -19.51 -20.04
CA ALA A 570 7.34 -18.45 -20.13
C ALA A 570 7.73 -17.38 -21.17
N ASP A 571 9.03 -17.00 -21.26
CA ASP A 571 9.53 -16.11 -22.31
C ASP A 571 9.40 -16.75 -23.72
N GLU A 572 9.74 -18.05 -23.87
CA GLU A 572 9.64 -18.78 -25.13
C GLU A 572 8.21 -18.90 -25.62
N LEU A 573 7.25 -19.19 -24.73
CA LEU A 573 5.83 -19.29 -25.05
C LEU A 573 5.24 -18.01 -25.64
N LEU A 574 5.80 -16.84 -25.34
CA LEU A 574 5.39 -15.57 -25.95
C LEU A 574 5.77 -15.45 -27.43
N THR A 575 6.69 -16.27 -27.92
CA THR A 575 7.11 -16.26 -29.33
C THR A 575 6.11 -17.01 -30.23
N LEU A 576 5.15 -17.73 -29.62
CA LEU A 576 4.14 -18.47 -30.35
C LEU A 576 3.10 -17.53 -30.95
N GLU A 577 2.62 -17.86 -32.14
CA GLU A 577 1.60 -17.10 -32.84
C GLU A 577 0.31 -16.97 -32.03
N ASN A 578 -0.27 -15.77 -31.98
CA ASN A 578 -1.51 -15.45 -31.26
C ASN A 578 -1.43 -15.55 -29.72
N VAL A 579 -0.25 -15.71 -29.13
CA VAL A 579 -0.06 -15.65 -27.66
C VAL A 579 0.22 -14.22 -27.23
N LYS A 580 -0.62 -13.68 -26.33
CA LYS A 580 -0.51 -12.34 -25.76
C LYS A 580 0.10 -12.34 -24.35
N ALA A 581 -0.05 -13.44 -23.64
CA ALA A 581 0.53 -13.66 -22.32
C ALA A 581 0.87 -15.14 -22.11
N SER A 582 1.83 -15.44 -21.28
CA SER A 582 2.23 -16.79 -20.91
C SER A 582 2.31 -16.95 -19.39
N PHE A 583 1.95 -18.13 -18.92
CA PHE A 583 1.93 -18.48 -17.50
C PHE A 583 2.53 -19.89 -17.34
N VAL A 584 3.56 -20.02 -16.51
CA VAL A 584 4.16 -21.31 -16.18
C VAL A 584 4.01 -21.55 -14.68
N ILE A 585 3.32 -22.64 -14.33
CA ILE A 585 3.09 -23.09 -12.95
C ILE A 585 4.15 -24.12 -12.61
N TYR A 586 4.88 -23.93 -11.52
CA TYR A 586 5.92 -24.85 -11.07
C TYR A 586 5.96 -24.90 -9.53
N GLU A 587 6.63 -25.90 -8.99
CA GLU A 587 6.83 -26.07 -7.57
C GLU A 587 8.28 -25.74 -7.20
N SER A 588 8.47 -24.96 -6.14
CA SER A 588 9.80 -24.61 -5.64
C SER A 588 9.74 -24.38 -4.12
N GLY A 589 10.59 -25.06 -3.38
CA GLY A 589 10.66 -24.92 -1.91
C GLY A 589 9.34 -25.24 -1.20
N GLY A 590 8.57 -26.22 -1.69
CA GLY A 590 7.28 -26.64 -1.12
C GLY A 590 6.14 -25.64 -1.35
N LYS A 591 6.32 -24.65 -2.24
CA LYS A 591 5.29 -23.68 -2.65
C LYS A 591 5.03 -23.81 -4.14
N ILE A 592 3.80 -23.51 -4.54
CA ILE A 592 3.44 -23.40 -5.94
C ILE A 592 3.71 -21.98 -6.41
N CYS A 593 4.53 -21.87 -7.44
CA CYS A 593 4.93 -20.60 -8.05
C CYS A 593 4.32 -20.48 -9.44
N ILE A 594 4.02 -19.24 -9.86
CA ILE A 594 3.58 -18.94 -11.22
C ILE A 594 4.50 -17.85 -11.78
N SER A 595 5.15 -18.11 -12.90
CA SER A 595 5.85 -17.11 -13.69
C SER A 595 4.95 -16.63 -14.82
N ALA A 596 4.75 -15.31 -14.93
CA ALA A 596 3.88 -14.68 -15.91
C ALA A 596 4.67 -13.72 -16.79
N ARG A 597 4.41 -13.73 -18.11
CA ARG A 597 5.04 -12.85 -19.10
C ARG A 597 4.02 -12.31 -20.11
N SER A 598 4.33 -11.13 -20.66
CA SER A 598 3.53 -10.49 -21.71
C SER A 598 4.39 -9.48 -22.49
N PHE A 599 4.01 -9.20 -23.73
CA PHE A 599 4.55 -8.04 -24.49
C PHE A 599 3.79 -6.73 -24.26
N GLY A 600 2.99 -6.64 -23.18
CA GLY A 600 2.27 -5.42 -22.79
C GLY A 600 0.78 -5.40 -23.20
N ALA A 601 0.34 -6.28 -24.12
CA ALA A 601 -1.06 -6.39 -24.50
C ALA A 601 -1.97 -6.90 -23.35
N VAL A 602 -1.42 -7.69 -22.45
CA VAL A 602 -2.05 -8.17 -21.23
C VAL A 602 -1.20 -7.70 -20.05
N ASN A 603 -1.81 -7.03 -19.07
CA ASN A 603 -1.09 -6.64 -17.86
C ASN A 603 -1.02 -7.80 -16.88
N VAL A 604 0.09 -8.55 -16.92
CA VAL A 604 0.28 -9.73 -16.05
C VAL A 604 0.50 -9.37 -14.59
N GLN A 605 0.86 -8.13 -14.28
CA GLN A 605 0.98 -7.64 -12.90
C GLN A 605 -0.37 -7.70 -12.18
N ILE A 606 -1.42 -7.17 -12.80
CA ILE A 606 -2.78 -7.16 -12.21
C ILE A 606 -3.27 -8.60 -11.95
N ILE A 607 -2.96 -9.53 -12.87
CA ILE A 607 -3.32 -10.94 -12.72
C ILE A 607 -2.59 -11.55 -11.52
N MET A 608 -1.27 -11.30 -11.40
CA MET A 608 -0.48 -11.86 -10.30
C MET A 608 -0.79 -11.19 -8.96
N GLU A 609 -1.10 -9.91 -8.92
CA GLU A 609 -1.52 -9.20 -7.69
C GLU A 609 -2.83 -9.77 -7.12
N LYS A 610 -3.81 -10.13 -7.96
CA LYS A 610 -5.04 -10.82 -7.53
C LYS A 610 -4.76 -12.21 -6.94
N LEU A 611 -3.62 -12.81 -7.28
CA LEU A 611 -3.13 -14.07 -6.71
C LEU A 611 -2.11 -13.86 -5.58
N GLY A 612 -2.01 -12.65 -5.01
CA GLY A 612 -1.11 -12.33 -3.90
C GLY A 612 0.37 -12.19 -4.29
N GLY A 613 0.65 -12.06 -5.58
CA GLY A 613 2.00 -11.83 -6.13
C GLY A 613 2.24 -10.38 -6.54
N GLY A 614 3.18 -10.17 -7.47
CA GLY A 614 3.51 -8.84 -7.99
C GLY A 614 4.55 -8.90 -9.08
N GLY A 615 4.99 -7.71 -9.53
CA GLY A 615 6.00 -7.57 -10.56
C GLY A 615 5.74 -6.34 -11.43
N HIS A 616 5.96 -6.48 -12.73
CA HIS A 616 5.74 -5.47 -13.75
C HIS A 616 4.63 -5.86 -14.72
N GLN A 617 4.15 -4.91 -15.50
CA GLN A 617 3.13 -5.11 -16.52
C GLN A 617 3.45 -6.29 -17.47
N THR A 618 4.72 -6.45 -17.84
CA THR A 618 5.19 -7.46 -18.79
C THR A 618 5.80 -8.69 -18.13
N MET A 619 6.15 -8.63 -16.83
CA MET A 619 6.84 -9.69 -16.12
C MET A 619 6.44 -9.69 -14.64
N SER A 620 5.77 -10.74 -14.21
CA SER A 620 5.26 -10.86 -12.83
C SER A 620 5.33 -12.30 -12.35
N ALA A 621 5.23 -12.48 -11.03
CA ALA A 621 5.21 -13.81 -10.43
C ALA A 621 4.37 -13.82 -9.14
N THR A 622 3.92 -15.01 -8.74
CA THR A 622 3.31 -15.24 -7.43
C THR A 622 3.82 -16.52 -6.80
N GLN A 623 3.67 -16.61 -5.47
CA GLN A 623 3.95 -17.82 -4.68
C GLN A 623 2.72 -18.13 -3.83
N LEU A 624 2.19 -19.34 -3.98
CA LEU A 624 0.99 -19.80 -3.32
C LEU A 624 1.35 -20.93 -2.35
N SER A 625 0.90 -20.82 -1.11
CA SER A 625 1.11 -21.83 -0.06
C SER A 625 -0.14 -22.69 0.08
N ASP A 626 0.04 -23.93 0.55
CA ASP A 626 -1.04 -24.85 0.92
C ASP A 626 -2.00 -25.23 -0.21
N ILE A 627 -1.55 -25.19 -1.47
CA ILE A 627 -2.33 -25.60 -2.65
C ILE A 627 -1.48 -26.50 -3.57
N ASN A 628 -2.15 -27.22 -4.47
CA ASN A 628 -1.50 -28.02 -5.52
C ASN A 628 -1.51 -27.29 -6.88
N LYS A 629 -0.76 -27.83 -7.87
CA LYS A 629 -0.63 -27.25 -9.22
C LYS A 629 -1.98 -27.14 -9.95
N GLU A 630 -2.92 -28.09 -9.73
CA GLU A 630 -4.24 -28.08 -10.36
C GLU A 630 -5.16 -27.00 -9.78
N GLN A 631 -5.09 -26.76 -8.47
CA GLN A 631 -5.80 -25.68 -7.81
C GLN A 631 -5.27 -24.32 -8.26
N ALA A 632 -3.95 -24.17 -8.36
CA ALA A 632 -3.31 -22.96 -8.88
C ALA A 632 -3.75 -22.67 -10.33
N LEU A 633 -3.88 -23.71 -11.18
CA LEU A 633 -4.39 -23.56 -12.54
C LEU A 633 -5.84 -23.05 -12.56
N LYS A 634 -6.72 -23.58 -11.71
CA LYS A 634 -8.11 -23.13 -11.63
C LYS A 634 -8.19 -21.66 -11.20
N MET A 635 -7.48 -21.29 -10.14
CA MET A 635 -7.42 -19.90 -9.67
C MET A 635 -6.89 -18.95 -10.76
N LEU A 636 -5.86 -19.37 -11.49
CA LEU A 636 -5.30 -18.58 -12.59
C LEU A 636 -6.32 -18.35 -13.71
N ILE A 637 -7.05 -19.40 -14.11
CA ILE A 637 -8.08 -19.31 -15.15
C ILE A 637 -9.20 -18.36 -14.72
N GLU A 638 -9.71 -18.45 -13.49
CA GLU A 638 -10.74 -17.56 -12.94
C GLU A 638 -10.30 -16.09 -12.97
N VAL A 639 -9.05 -15.83 -12.61
CA VAL A 639 -8.49 -14.46 -12.64
C VAL A 639 -8.30 -13.97 -14.07
N ILE A 640 -7.87 -14.82 -15.02
CA ILE A 640 -7.76 -14.46 -16.43
C ILE A 640 -9.14 -14.11 -16.99
N ASP A 641 -10.17 -14.91 -16.71
CA ASP A 641 -11.54 -14.67 -17.18
C ASP A 641 -12.07 -13.32 -16.68
N THR A 642 -11.95 -13.05 -15.39
CA THR A 642 -12.39 -11.79 -14.79
C THR A 642 -11.68 -10.57 -15.39
N ASN A 643 -10.38 -10.67 -15.70
CA ASN A 643 -9.64 -9.53 -16.25
C ASN A 643 -9.88 -9.28 -17.75
N LEU A 644 -10.14 -10.33 -18.52
CA LEU A 644 -10.42 -10.18 -19.96
C LEU A 644 -11.87 -9.75 -20.23
N GLU A 645 -12.81 -10.06 -19.34
CA GLU A 645 -14.18 -9.54 -19.39
C GLU A 645 -14.23 -8.05 -19.07
N ASP A 646 -13.50 -7.59 -18.07
CA ASP A 646 -13.34 -6.18 -17.73
C ASP A 646 -12.69 -5.36 -18.87
N ALA A 647 -11.84 -5.97 -19.70
CA ALA A 647 -11.20 -5.34 -20.85
C ALA A 647 -12.09 -5.31 -22.13
N SER A 648 -13.08 -6.19 -22.23
CA SER A 648 -14.03 -6.23 -23.35
C SER A 648 -15.24 -5.31 -23.15
N CYS A 649 -15.45 -4.80 -21.94
CA CYS A 649 -16.48 -3.81 -21.60
C CYS A 649 -15.97 -2.35 -21.63
N LYS A 650 -14.72 -2.11 -22.03
CA LYS A 650 -14.13 -0.80 -22.28
C LYS A 650 -13.80 -0.64 -23.77
#